data_3fe041c6c75cde4c6e5c2f7e4bacda38
#
_entry.id   3fe041c6c75cde4c6e5c2f7e4bacda38
#
_cell.length_a   1.000
_cell.length_b   1.000
_cell.length_c   1.000
_cell.angle_alpha   90.00
_cell.angle_beta   90.00
_cell.angle_gamma   90.00
#
_symmetry.space_group_name_H-M   'P 1'
#
loop_
_entity.id
_entity.type
_entity.pdbx_description
1 polymer ?
#
loop_
_entity_poly.entity_id
_entity_poly.type
_entity_poly.pdbx_seq_one_letter_code
_entity_poly.pdbx_strand_id
1 'polypeptide(L)'
;MELLDKMISTAAAAAAASSSVADAEKQAQQVDGTQPPSSSSPVPQSAKSSKTTTKTTKSFDVISCNTVMAAFAQRGQYKETLELLRRMQQQQNYPSPDTISYNSCLYALARSSSSSSSTSASSKTNNDSKNYSEEQRRRPTAFDVALEAEKVLDEMTDDPNVDPDTLSFNTVLYAWLRAASNPGNNNDNGDDNDMDTSALTAARRADELLTAMENLADIQNDMKETTRNKKNKKKKFTVVGPDQYSYTTTMQAYAKARRPDKARDVLERMIVRGVQPNRHVCTALMSAWSKAGKVEEAQRMLYQLIDDYEMAGHVEYKPDTATFSSVIDGWARVSSPDRPEAAMHAVELLEQMKEWADIKYGDDTFRPNAQTYTSVFSALAKSGTWDACEEVQYMLEELEADYDQATSTVKNSSGSHADGSVVDDKYSALVRPTNIHYNALLLAYARSPRENKARLANDVFQQMKNHPRLDCRPDTISYNTLLLSCANTSDRDMKQDAFRIALDAFHELVKETQHKDDVSDDIDNNRGRNHNDHRHRRSSVEATSTTFNHFLKTARQCISSKKQRASILSKTLRICCEMGMMNHLIVHQVQVACRSKEEWNEIAGQEIVKYIPWKADFKHSCRNVPKRWKKNARR
;
A
#
# COMPACT_ATOMS: atom_id res chain seq x y z
N MET A 1 27.93 -8.78 -4.16
CA MET A 1 28.85 -9.59 -3.34
C MET A 1 30.26 -9.59 -3.93
N GLU A 2 30.45 -9.93 -5.21
CA GLU A 2 31.76 -9.89 -5.89
C GLU A 2 32.50 -8.54 -5.78
N LEU A 3 31.75 -7.43 -5.80
CA LEU A 3 32.29 -6.08 -5.65
C LEU A 3 32.70 -5.80 -4.20
N LEU A 4 32.01 -6.36 -3.23
CA LEU A 4 32.36 -6.30 -1.79
C LEU A 4 33.61 -7.11 -1.51
N ASP A 5 33.73 -8.33 -2.07
CA ASP A 5 34.92 -9.17 -1.94
C ASP A 5 36.15 -8.52 -2.61
N LYS A 6 35.95 -7.80 -3.75
CA LYS A 6 37.00 -6.96 -4.36
C LYS A 6 37.37 -5.77 -3.49
N MET A 7 36.40 -5.08 -2.87
CA MET A 7 36.67 -3.97 -1.94
C MET A 7 37.42 -4.44 -0.68
N ILE A 8 37.08 -5.62 -0.17
CA ILE A 8 37.77 -6.23 0.97
C ILE A 8 39.22 -6.60 0.60
N SER A 9 39.43 -7.19 -0.59
CA SER A 9 40.76 -7.55 -1.08
C SER A 9 41.63 -6.31 -1.37
N THR A 10 41.04 -5.24 -1.92
CA THR A 10 41.74 -3.96 -2.17
C THR A 10 42.03 -3.22 -0.87
N ALA A 11 41.14 -3.25 0.13
CA ALA A 11 41.39 -2.67 1.44
C ALA A 11 42.48 -3.44 2.20
N ALA A 12 42.51 -4.78 2.10
CA ALA A 12 43.57 -5.59 2.65
C ALA A 12 44.93 -5.34 1.99
N ALA A 13 44.95 -5.15 0.65
CA ALA A 13 46.16 -4.79 -0.09
C ALA A 13 46.68 -3.38 0.28
N ALA A 14 45.75 -2.42 0.45
CA ALA A 14 46.09 -1.04 0.87
C ALA A 14 46.66 -0.99 2.30
N ALA A 15 46.10 -1.79 3.22
CA ALA A 15 46.61 -1.89 4.58
C ALA A 15 47.99 -2.60 4.65
N ALA A 16 48.23 -3.60 3.81
CA ALA A 16 49.55 -4.22 3.69
C ALA A 16 50.59 -3.25 3.11
N ALA A 17 50.19 -2.41 2.15
CA ALA A 17 51.05 -1.37 1.59
C ALA A 17 51.38 -0.27 2.62
N SER A 18 50.43 0.15 3.45
CA SER A 18 50.65 1.14 4.50
C SER A 18 51.53 0.63 5.65
N SER A 19 51.46 -0.69 5.95
CA SER A 19 52.39 -1.29 6.96
C SER A 19 53.82 -1.38 6.44
N SER A 20 54.03 -1.66 5.13
CA SER A 20 55.35 -1.71 4.51
C SER A 20 55.98 -0.31 4.42
N VAL A 21 55.20 0.76 4.26
CA VAL A 21 55.70 2.17 4.28
C VAL A 21 56.07 2.58 5.70
N ALA A 22 55.29 2.19 6.74
CA ALA A 22 55.60 2.47 8.15
C ALA A 22 56.86 1.73 8.64
N ASP A 23 57.13 0.53 8.13
CA ASP A 23 58.35 -0.21 8.42
C ASP A 23 59.56 0.36 7.64
N ALA A 24 59.39 0.90 6.45
CA ALA A 24 60.42 1.62 5.69
C ALA A 24 60.79 2.97 6.34
N GLU A 25 59.81 3.72 6.87
CA GLU A 25 60.06 4.96 7.65
C GLU A 25 60.77 4.69 8.99
N LYS A 26 60.48 3.55 9.66
CA LYS A 26 61.24 3.15 10.87
C LYS A 26 62.67 2.74 10.56
N GLN A 27 62.97 2.18 9.39
CA GLN A 27 64.35 1.88 8.98
C GLN A 27 65.11 3.13 8.50
N ALA A 28 64.44 4.15 7.98
CA ALA A 28 65.05 5.42 7.57
C ALA A 28 65.44 6.33 8.76
N GLN A 29 64.80 6.18 9.93
CA GLN A 29 65.10 6.94 11.14
C GLN A 29 66.26 6.36 11.98
N GLN A 30 66.87 5.24 11.58
CA GLN A 30 68.04 4.64 12.29
C GLN A 30 69.42 4.99 11.73
N VAL A 31 69.50 5.85 10.72
CA VAL A 31 70.77 6.23 10.10
C VAL A 31 70.95 7.75 10.03
N ASP A 32 70.84 8.46 11.14
CA ASP A 32 71.58 9.74 11.25
C ASP A 32 71.74 10.13 12.72
N GLY A 33 72.92 9.86 13.22
CA GLY A 33 73.38 10.29 14.55
C GLY A 33 74.39 11.39 14.41
N THR A 34 74.00 12.62 14.78
CA THR A 34 74.95 13.65 15.25
C THR A 34 74.24 14.65 16.16
N GLN A 35 74.73 14.75 17.41
CA GLN A 35 74.47 15.77 18.44
C GLN A 35 75.33 17.00 18.21
N PRO A 36 75.28 18.07 19.09
CA PRO A 36 74.28 18.71 19.96
C PRO A 36 74.34 20.27 19.84
N PRO A 37 74.10 21.21 20.81
CA PRO A 37 73.63 21.10 22.18
C PRO A 37 72.61 22.17 22.73
N SER A 38 72.02 21.84 23.88
CA SER A 38 71.63 22.65 25.06
C SER A 38 70.69 23.86 24.99
N SER A 39 69.56 23.80 25.71
CA SER A 39 69.37 24.61 26.99
C SER A 39 68.00 24.31 27.68
N SER A 40 68.11 23.92 28.94
CA SER A 40 67.34 24.24 30.19
C SER A 40 65.79 24.06 30.24
N SER A 41 65.31 22.96 30.78
CA SER A 41 64.58 22.62 32.06
C SER A 41 63.42 23.52 32.56
N PRO A 42 62.42 23.06 33.41
CA PRO A 42 62.23 21.70 33.97
C PRO A 42 60.76 21.18 33.99
N VAL A 43 60.64 19.91 34.25
CA VAL A 43 59.61 18.92 34.56
C VAL A 43 58.56 19.32 35.63
N PRO A 44 57.32 18.71 35.69
CA PRO A 44 57.27 17.41 36.38
C PRO A 44 56.44 16.28 35.78
N GLN A 45 56.86 15.10 36.17
CA GLN A 45 56.47 13.74 35.94
C GLN A 45 55.03 13.38 36.28
N SER A 46 54.42 12.51 35.49
CA SER A 46 53.84 11.28 36.06
C SER A 46 53.73 10.21 34.97
N ALA A 47 54.49 9.17 35.13
CA ALA A 47 54.45 7.96 34.33
C ALA A 47 53.22 7.12 34.67
N LYS A 48 52.45 6.71 33.67
CA LYS A 48 51.66 5.50 33.73
C LYS A 48 51.94 4.66 32.48
N SER A 49 52.54 3.52 32.74
CA SER A 49 52.81 2.45 31.79
C SER A 49 51.52 2.01 31.05
N SER A 50 51.43 2.29 29.78
CA SER A 50 50.44 1.66 28.92
C SER A 50 51.06 0.38 28.35
N LYS A 51 50.51 -0.76 28.75
CA LYS A 51 50.71 -2.06 28.08
C LYS A 51 50.31 -1.93 26.62
N THR A 52 51.26 -2.01 25.74
CA THR A 52 51.04 -2.09 24.29
C THR A 52 50.50 -3.46 23.99
N THR A 53 49.19 -3.60 23.94
CA THR A 53 48.52 -4.72 23.26
C THR A 53 48.67 -4.48 21.77
N THR A 54 49.43 -5.31 21.11
CA THR A 54 49.52 -5.41 19.65
C THR A 54 48.13 -5.71 19.11
N LYS A 55 47.41 -4.67 18.70
CA LYS A 55 46.19 -4.80 17.90
C LYS A 55 46.60 -5.22 16.50
N THR A 56 46.41 -6.48 16.20
CA THR A 56 46.30 -6.93 14.81
C THR A 56 45.22 -6.06 14.12
N THR A 57 45.66 -5.19 13.22
CA THR A 57 44.77 -4.34 12.43
C THR A 57 43.91 -5.21 11.53
N LYS A 58 42.70 -5.52 11.97
CA LYS A 58 41.65 -5.99 11.06
C LYS A 58 41.38 -4.84 10.09
N SER A 59 41.72 -5.01 8.82
CA SER A 59 41.64 -3.98 7.80
C SER A 59 40.20 -3.59 7.39
N PHE A 60 39.21 -4.19 8.02
CA PHE A 60 37.80 -3.99 7.74
C PHE A 60 37.04 -3.91 9.07
N ASP A 61 36.40 -2.78 9.34
CA ASP A 61 35.72 -2.52 10.60
C ASP A 61 34.19 -2.72 10.52
N VAL A 62 33.54 -2.81 11.67
CA VAL A 62 32.08 -2.96 11.78
C VAL A 62 31.34 -1.79 11.11
N ILE A 63 31.91 -0.58 11.16
CA ILE A 63 31.30 0.63 10.60
C ILE A 63 31.16 0.51 9.07
N SER A 64 32.20 -0.03 8.40
CA SER A 64 32.17 -0.24 6.96
C SER A 64 31.11 -1.29 6.58
N CYS A 65 30.99 -2.38 7.31
CA CYS A 65 29.94 -3.39 7.13
C CYS A 65 28.54 -2.77 7.29
N ASN A 66 28.33 -2.03 8.36
CA ASN A 66 27.05 -1.37 8.66
C ASN A 66 26.66 -0.35 7.59
N THR A 67 27.62 0.39 7.04
CA THR A 67 27.37 1.34 5.93
C THR A 67 26.88 0.61 4.67
N VAL A 68 27.50 -0.52 4.34
CA VAL A 68 27.10 -1.34 3.18
C VAL A 68 25.71 -1.96 3.44
N MET A 69 25.45 -2.48 4.63
CA MET A 69 24.15 -3.02 5.03
C MET A 69 23.06 -1.97 4.95
N ALA A 70 23.33 -0.74 5.43
CA ALA A 70 22.39 0.38 5.33
C ALA A 70 22.07 0.75 3.87
N ALA A 71 23.07 0.72 2.98
CA ALA A 71 22.86 0.97 1.55
C ALA A 71 22.02 -0.12 0.87
N PHE A 72 22.22 -1.40 1.21
CA PHE A 72 21.37 -2.49 0.76
C PHE A 72 19.94 -2.37 1.33
N ALA A 73 19.82 -2.01 2.61
CA ALA A 73 18.55 -1.83 3.29
C ALA A 73 17.71 -0.72 2.64
N GLN A 74 18.33 0.42 2.28
CA GLN A 74 17.64 1.51 1.58
C GLN A 74 17.08 1.09 0.22
N ARG A 75 17.74 0.12 -0.45
CA ARG A 75 17.29 -0.44 -1.73
C ARG A 75 16.33 -1.61 -1.59
N GLY A 76 16.01 -2.05 -0.37
CA GLY A 76 15.16 -3.20 -0.09
C GLY A 76 15.80 -4.55 -0.45
N GLN A 77 17.12 -4.61 -0.54
CA GLN A 77 17.92 -5.80 -0.86
C GLN A 77 18.22 -6.60 0.41
N TYR A 78 17.18 -7.22 1.00
CA TYR A 78 17.33 -7.92 2.28
C TYR A 78 18.18 -9.19 2.20
N LYS A 79 18.22 -9.88 1.04
CA LYS A 79 19.00 -11.12 0.87
C LYS A 79 20.50 -10.85 1.00
N GLU A 80 20.93 -9.74 0.43
CA GLU A 80 22.31 -9.27 0.49
C GLU A 80 22.70 -8.84 1.90
N THR A 81 21.77 -8.23 2.65
CA THR A 81 22.02 -7.87 4.06
C THR A 81 22.10 -9.11 4.94
N LEU A 82 21.22 -10.10 4.77
CA LEU A 82 21.27 -11.36 5.47
C LEU A 82 22.56 -12.14 5.20
N GLU A 83 22.97 -12.18 3.94
CA GLU A 83 24.21 -12.85 3.55
C GLU A 83 25.43 -12.20 4.21
N LEU A 84 25.45 -10.84 4.25
CA LEU A 84 26.54 -10.12 4.91
C LEU A 84 26.52 -10.34 6.43
N LEU A 85 25.33 -10.33 7.07
CA LEU A 85 25.21 -10.62 8.49
C LEU A 85 25.73 -12.04 8.83
N ARG A 86 25.35 -13.06 8.05
CA ARG A 86 25.84 -14.44 8.23
C ARG A 86 27.35 -14.55 8.06
N ARG A 87 27.95 -13.80 7.11
CA ARG A 87 29.41 -13.73 6.97
C ARG A 87 30.09 -13.11 8.18
N MET A 88 29.49 -12.06 8.76
CA MET A 88 29.99 -11.43 9.99
C MET A 88 29.90 -12.39 11.19
N GLN A 89 28.91 -13.27 11.24
CA GLN A 89 28.75 -14.27 12.29
C GLN A 89 29.74 -15.44 12.15
N GLN A 90 30.03 -15.90 10.94
CA GLN A 90 30.69 -17.20 10.67
C GLN A 90 32.16 -17.08 10.29
N GLN A 91 32.62 -15.96 9.73
CA GLN A 91 33.95 -15.85 9.13
C GLN A 91 34.89 -15.01 9.99
N GLN A 92 36.05 -15.55 10.30
CA GLN A 92 37.10 -14.89 11.11
C GLN A 92 37.65 -13.59 10.47
N ASN A 93 37.49 -13.43 9.15
CA ASN A 93 37.96 -12.25 8.41
C ASN A 93 37.00 -11.05 8.51
N TYR A 94 35.79 -11.25 8.99
CA TYR A 94 34.80 -10.21 9.22
C TYR A 94 34.76 -9.82 10.70
N PRO A 95 34.45 -8.58 11.04
CA PRO A 95 34.21 -8.18 12.42
C PRO A 95 32.92 -8.83 12.94
N SER A 96 32.84 -9.10 14.23
CA SER A 96 31.59 -9.56 14.86
C SER A 96 30.48 -8.53 14.67
N PRO A 97 29.23 -8.96 14.40
CA PRO A 97 28.11 -8.03 14.25
C PRO A 97 27.82 -7.31 15.58
N ASP A 98 27.28 -6.11 15.48
CA ASP A 98 26.79 -5.30 16.60
C ASP A 98 25.26 -5.04 16.47
N THR A 99 24.65 -4.35 17.43
CA THR A 99 23.24 -3.98 17.41
C THR A 99 22.84 -3.25 16.12
N ILE A 100 23.74 -2.40 15.56
CA ILE A 100 23.48 -1.66 14.32
C ILE A 100 23.45 -2.61 13.10
N SER A 101 24.32 -3.63 13.08
CA SER A 101 24.35 -4.66 12.04
C SER A 101 23.01 -5.39 11.97
N TYR A 102 22.53 -5.90 13.11
CA TYR A 102 21.24 -6.58 13.21
C TYR A 102 20.07 -5.66 12.84
N ASN A 103 20.03 -4.43 13.40
CA ASN A 103 18.98 -3.47 13.10
C ASN A 103 18.95 -3.08 11.61
N SER A 104 20.10 -2.97 10.94
CA SER A 104 20.16 -2.73 9.49
C SER A 104 19.56 -3.88 8.69
N CYS A 105 19.78 -5.12 9.13
CA CYS A 105 19.20 -6.32 8.51
C CYS A 105 17.68 -6.38 8.74
N LEU A 106 17.21 -6.16 9.97
CA LEU A 106 15.80 -6.09 10.32
C LEU A 106 15.07 -5.00 9.50
N TYR A 107 15.68 -3.82 9.36
CA TYR A 107 15.13 -2.73 8.56
C TYR A 107 15.05 -3.09 7.06
N ALA A 108 16.05 -3.79 6.52
CA ALA A 108 16.02 -4.27 5.13
C ALA A 108 14.87 -5.25 4.90
N LEU A 109 14.65 -6.19 5.83
CA LEU A 109 13.53 -7.13 5.81
C LEU A 109 12.18 -6.38 5.89
N ALA A 110 12.03 -5.50 6.86
CA ALA A 110 10.82 -4.73 7.04
C ALA A 110 10.46 -3.86 5.82
N ARG A 111 11.45 -3.41 5.04
CA ARG A 111 11.26 -2.59 3.83
C ARG A 111 11.09 -3.40 2.54
N SER A 112 11.58 -4.63 2.47
CA SER A 112 11.69 -5.43 1.23
C SER A 112 10.37 -5.70 0.51
N SER A 113 9.26 -5.76 1.23
CA SER A 113 7.93 -6.06 0.67
C SER A 113 7.29 -4.88 -0.09
N SER A 114 7.93 -3.69 -0.17
CA SER A 114 7.39 -2.50 -0.87
C SER A 114 7.84 -2.34 -2.31
N SER A 115 8.83 -3.09 -2.78
CA SER A 115 9.36 -2.97 -4.15
C SER A 115 8.70 -3.92 -5.14
N SER A 116 7.36 -3.88 -5.25
CA SER A 116 6.65 -4.52 -6.37
C SER A 116 6.57 -3.63 -7.61
N SER A 117 7.42 -2.60 -7.74
CA SER A 117 7.56 -1.81 -8.96
C SER A 117 8.91 -2.05 -9.62
N SER A 118 8.88 -2.88 -10.69
CA SER A 118 9.73 -2.81 -11.87
C SER A 118 11.23 -2.56 -11.69
N THR A 119 11.99 -3.62 -11.39
CA THR A 119 13.27 -3.80 -12.03
C THR A 119 13.34 -5.24 -12.54
N SER A 120 12.86 -5.42 -13.76
CA SER A 120 13.19 -6.58 -14.59
C SER A 120 14.66 -6.44 -15.00
N ALA A 121 15.56 -6.86 -14.13
CA ALA A 121 16.92 -7.18 -14.56
C ALA A 121 16.83 -8.52 -15.30
N SER A 122 16.72 -8.43 -16.63
CA SER A 122 16.91 -9.52 -17.53
C SER A 122 18.39 -9.92 -17.52
N SER A 123 18.75 -10.85 -16.67
CA SER A 123 19.94 -11.67 -16.92
C SER A 123 19.49 -12.98 -17.56
N LYS A 124 19.54 -12.99 -18.90
CA LYS A 124 19.59 -14.22 -19.68
C LYS A 124 20.91 -14.89 -19.34
N THR A 125 20.87 -15.92 -18.53
CA THR A 125 21.88 -16.98 -18.50
C THR A 125 21.22 -18.29 -18.82
N ASN A 126 21.87 -18.96 -19.73
CA ASN A 126 21.53 -20.19 -20.45
C ASN A 126 20.96 -21.32 -19.60
N ASN A 127 20.12 -22.10 -20.27
CA ASN A 127 19.79 -23.49 -19.99
C ASN A 127 20.93 -24.25 -19.32
N ASP A 128 20.76 -24.56 -18.05
CA ASP A 128 21.18 -25.85 -17.51
C ASP A 128 20.50 -26.11 -16.15
N SER A 129 20.04 -27.35 -16.02
CA SER A 129 19.59 -28.03 -14.81
C SER A 129 18.14 -27.90 -14.37
N LYS A 130 17.41 -28.91 -14.77
CA LYS A 130 16.34 -29.62 -14.10
C LYS A 130 16.71 -29.92 -12.64
N ASN A 131 15.75 -29.67 -11.73
CA ASN A 131 15.70 -30.03 -10.31
C ASN A 131 15.93 -28.87 -9.31
N TYR A 132 15.06 -27.87 -9.38
CA TYR A 132 14.72 -27.08 -8.19
C TYR A 132 13.25 -27.30 -7.87
N SER A 133 12.96 -27.66 -6.61
CA SER A 133 11.61 -27.85 -6.09
C SER A 133 10.74 -26.59 -6.31
N GLU A 134 9.45 -26.76 -6.57
CA GLU A 134 8.50 -25.67 -6.82
C GLU A 134 8.47 -24.60 -5.69
N GLU A 135 8.89 -24.96 -4.47
CA GLU A 135 9.02 -24.06 -3.33
C GLU A 135 10.07 -22.95 -3.53
N GLN A 136 11.16 -23.20 -4.28
CA GLN A 136 12.22 -22.22 -4.52
C GLN A 136 11.86 -21.16 -5.58
N ARG A 137 10.75 -21.31 -6.30
CA ARG A 137 10.28 -20.36 -7.34
C ARG A 137 9.26 -19.35 -6.84
N ARG A 138 8.68 -19.54 -5.64
CA ARG A 138 7.73 -18.59 -5.06
C ARG A 138 8.46 -17.35 -4.53
N ARG A 139 7.99 -16.16 -4.91
CA ARG A 139 8.43 -14.92 -4.25
C ARG A 139 7.99 -14.97 -2.79
N PRO A 140 8.86 -14.62 -1.83
CA PRO A 140 8.48 -14.62 -0.43
C PRO A 140 7.31 -13.67 -0.19
N THR A 141 6.34 -14.11 0.58
CA THR A 141 5.20 -13.30 1.00
C THR A 141 5.63 -12.31 2.09
N ALA A 142 4.81 -11.29 2.37
CA ALA A 142 5.07 -10.39 3.50
C ALA A 142 5.12 -11.14 4.84
N PHE A 143 4.37 -12.24 4.94
CA PHE A 143 4.39 -13.14 6.11
C PHE A 143 5.72 -13.88 6.25
N ASP A 144 6.25 -14.45 5.16
CA ASP A 144 7.55 -15.12 5.16
C ASP A 144 8.68 -14.18 5.58
N VAL A 145 8.61 -12.93 5.11
CA VAL A 145 9.58 -11.88 5.46
C VAL A 145 9.49 -11.49 6.94
N ALA A 146 8.28 -11.39 7.50
CA ALA A 146 8.08 -11.09 8.91
C ALA A 146 8.61 -12.23 9.80
N LEU A 147 8.39 -13.48 9.38
CA LEU A 147 8.91 -14.66 10.08
C LEU A 147 10.46 -14.71 10.05
N GLU A 148 11.08 -14.32 8.92
CA GLU A 148 12.52 -14.23 8.83
C GLU A 148 13.09 -13.10 9.69
N ALA A 149 12.36 -11.97 9.81
CA ALA A 149 12.74 -10.87 10.71
C ALA A 149 12.66 -11.30 12.18
N GLU A 150 11.67 -12.09 12.56
CA GLU A 150 11.55 -12.66 13.91
C GLU A 150 12.73 -13.59 14.22
N LYS A 151 13.13 -14.46 13.29
CA LYS A 151 14.32 -15.32 13.46
C LYS A 151 15.62 -14.51 13.64
N VAL A 152 15.79 -13.42 12.89
CA VAL A 152 16.96 -12.54 13.05
C VAL A 152 16.95 -11.87 14.42
N LEU A 153 15.77 -11.53 14.97
CA LEU A 153 15.64 -11.00 16.32
C LEU A 153 15.99 -12.07 17.37
N ASP A 154 15.55 -13.32 17.17
CA ASP A 154 15.91 -14.44 18.04
C ASP A 154 17.44 -14.68 18.03
N GLU A 155 18.06 -14.71 16.82
CA GLU A 155 19.53 -14.81 16.69
C GLU A 155 20.25 -13.65 17.41
N MET A 156 19.68 -12.43 17.38
CA MET A 156 20.22 -11.28 18.08
C MET A 156 20.12 -11.42 19.61
N THR A 157 19.02 -12.02 20.11
CA THR A 157 18.84 -12.25 21.56
C THR A 157 19.75 -13.36 22.09
N ASP A 158 20.08 -14.33 21.25
CA ASP A 158 20.98 -15.44 21.59
C ASP A 158 22.47 -15.06 21.55
N ASP A 159 22.83 -13.93 20.92
CA ASP A 159 24.21 -13.45 20.84
C ASP A 159 24.63 -12.76 22.17
N PRO A 160 25.58 -13.34 22.93
CA PRO A 160 25.97 -12.79 24.24
C PRO A 160 26.65 -11.41 24.17
N ASN A 161 27.03 -10.95 22.97
CA ASN A 161 27.74 -9.68 22.76
C ASN A 161 26.82 -8.56 22.29
N VAL A 162 25.56 -8.86 21.98
CA VAL A 162 24.61 -7.93 21.38
C VAL A 162 23.34 -7.92 22.21
N ASP A 163 22.95 -6.74 22.66
CA ASP A 163 21.65 -6.57 23.34
C ASP A 163 20.65 -5.97 22.34
N PRO A 164 19.48 -6.62 22.10
CA PRO A 164 18.37 -6.00 21.35
C PRO A 164 17.93 -4.71 22.02
N ASP A 165 17.53 -3.73 21.23
CA ASP A 165 16.97 -2.47 21.71
C ASP A 165 15.47 -2.33 21.31
N THR A 166 14.81 -1.29 21.80
CA THR A 166 13.40 -1.01 21.46
C THR A 166 13.21 -0.87 19.94
N LEU A 167 14.21 -0.37 19.19
CA LEU A 167 14.17 -0.24 17.74
C LEU A 167 14.17 -1.61 17.05
N SER A 168 14.94 -2.59 17.55
CA SER A 168 14.98 -3.97 17.04
C SER A 168 13.57 -4.58 17.05
N PHE A 169 12.92 -4.55 18.22
CA PHE A 169 11.56 -5.06 18.38
C PHE A 169 10.54 -4.27 17.54
N ASN A 170 10.59 -2.94 17.55
CA ASN A 170 9.68 -2.10 16.77
C ASN A 170 9.78 -2.36 15.26
N THR A 171 10.97 -2.68 14.77
CA THR A 171 11.17 -3.02 13.35
C THR A 171 10.50 -4.35 13.00
N VAL A 172 10.56 -5.35 13.88
CA VAL A 172 9.87 -6.64 13.67
C VAL A 172 8.36 -6.50 13.83
N LEU A 173 7.88 -5.71 14.81
CA LEU A 173 6.46 -5.35 14.92
C LEU A 173 5.94 -4.70 13.64
N TYR A 174 6.71 -3.80 13.03
CA TYR A 174 6.36 -3.19 11.75
C TYR A 174 6.34 -4.21 10.59
N ALA A 175 7.24 -5.18 10.56
CA ALA A 175 7.21 -6.26 9.57
C ALA A 175 5.91 -7.09 9.69
N TRP A 176 5.47 -7.42 10.91
CA TRP A 176 4.20 -8.09 11.17
C TRP A 176 2.98 -7.24 10.81
N LEU A 177 3.00 -5.93 11.08
CA LEU A 177 1.96 -5.00 10.62
C LEU A 177 1.83 -5.03 9.09
N ARG A 178 2.94 -5.10 8.37
CA ARG A 178 2.93 -5.20 6.91
C ARG A 178 2.40 -6.55 6.42
N ALA A 179 2.71 -7.64 7.11
CA ALA A 179 2.14 -8.96 6.85
C ALA A 179 0.62 -8.94 7.05
N ALA A 180 0.12 -8.30 8.10
CA ALA A 180 -1.31 -8.11 8.33
C ALA A 180 -1.99 -7.22 7.25
N SER A 181 -1.23 -6.29 6.64
CA SER A 181 -1.74 -5.40 5.59
C SER A 181 -1.79 -6.05 4.21
N ASN A 182 -0.91 -7.02 3.93
CA ASN A 182 -0.80 -7.75 2.67
C ASN A 182 -0.80 -9.25 2.95
N PRO A 183 -1.93 -9.83 3.38
CA PRO A 183 -2.04 -11.26 3.51
C PRO A 183 -1.85 -11.87 2.11
N GLY A 184 -0.77 -12.62 1.90
CA GLY A 184 -0.41 -13.19 0.61
C GLY A 184 -1.59 -14.00 0.05
N ASN A 185 -1.87 -13.81 -1.22
CA ASN A 185 -2.94 -14.51 -1.95
C ASN A 185 -2.50 -15.98 -2.16
N ASN A 186 -2.47 -16.76 -1.07
CA ASN A 186 -2.00 -18.15 -1.09
C ASN A 186 -3.06 -19.14 -1.57
N ASN A 187 -4.27 -18.69 -1.98
CA ASN A 187 -5.30 -19.59 -2.45
C ASN A 187 -5.80 -19.27 -3.85
N ASP A 188 -5.50 -20.18 -4.77
CA ASP A 188 -6.22 -20.37 -6.04
C ASP A 188 -7.71 -20.75 -5.85
N ASN A 189 -8.18 -20.90 -4.61
CA ASN A 189 -9.53 -21.34 -4.25
C ASN A 189 -10.27 -20.24 -3.46
N GLY A 190 -10.47 -19.11 -4.00
CA GLY A 190 -11.41 -18.03 -3.70
C GLY A 190 -12.30 -18.04 -2.43
N ASP A 191 -11.85 -18.54 -1.29
CA ASP A 191 -12.57 -18.42 -0.02
C ASP A 191 -12.09 -17.15 0.72
N ASP A 192 -12.99 -16.17 0.80
CA ASP A 192 -12.78 -14.90 1.52
C ASP A 192 -12.44 -15.08 3.01
N ASN A 193 -12.69 -16.26 3.58
CA ASN A 193 -12.42 -16.59 4.98
C ASN A 193 -10.92 -16.77 5.30
N ASP A 194 -10.07 -17.08 4.33
CA ASP A 194 -8.64 -17.31 4.57
C ASP A 194 -7.81 -16.03 4.68
N MET A 195 -8.27 -14.92 4.11
CA MET A 195 -7.60 -13.62 4.24
C MET A 195 -7.70 -13.06 5.67
N ASP A 196 -8.84 -13.25 6.34
CA ASP A 196 -9.05 -12.82 7.72
C ASP A 196 -8.18 -13.63 8.70
N THR A 197 -7.94 -14.91 8.42
CA THR A 197 -7.10 -15.77 9.28
C THR A 197 -5.62 -15.40 9.21
N SER A 198 -5.08 -15.06 8.03
CA SER A 198 -3.67 -14.67 7.85
C SER A 198 -3.37 -13.32 8.50
N ALA A 199 -4.22 -12.31 8.30
CA ALA A 199 -4.08 -11.00 8.94
C ALA A 199 -4.17 -11.11 10.47
N LEU A 200 -5.09 -11.95 10.98
CA LEU A 200 -5.23 -12.20 12.41
C LEU A 200 -4.01 -12.92 13.00
N THR A 201 -3.44 -13.87 12.28
CA THR A 201 -2.22 -14.58 12.71
C THR A 201 -1.05 -13.61 12.80
N ALA A 202 -0.87 -12.73 11.81
CA ALA A 202 0.16 -11.69 11.85
C ALA A 202 -0.03 -10.72 13.03
N ALA A 203 -1.28 -10.30 13.30
CA ALA A 203 -1.58 -9.43 14.44
C ALA A 203 -1.34 -10.12 15.79
N ARG A 204 -1.61 -11.42 15.91
CA ARG A 204 -1.30 -12.21 17.12
C ARG A 204 0.21 -12.30 17.35
N ARG A 205 1.00 -12.53 16.30
CA ARG A 205 2.46 -12.56 16.41
C ARG A 205 3.02 -11.21 16.86
N ALA A 206 2.49 -10.10 16.34
CA ALA A 206 2.85 -8.76 16.82
C ALA A 206 2.50 -8.59 18.32
N ASP A 207 1.38 -9.10 18.78
CA ASP A 207 0.96 -9.03 20.18
C ASP A 207 1.82 -9.91 21.11
N GLU A 208 2.22 -11.10 20.64
CA GLU A 208 3.16 -11.98 21.35
C GLU A 208 4.52 -11.28 21.55
N LEU A 209 5.03 -10.61 20.52
CA LEU A 209 6.27 -9.82 20.61
C LEU A 209 6.11 -8.62 21.56
N LEU A 210 5.00 -7.90 21.50
CA LEU A 210 4.72 -6.81 22.44
C LEU A 210 4.70 -7.32 23.88
N THR A 211 4.08 -8.47 24.14
CA THR A 211 4.05 -9.12 25.45
C THR A 211 5.46 -9.54 25.89
N ALA A 212 6.30 -10.03 24.98
CA ALA A 212 7.70 -10.34 25.27
C ALA A 212 8.48 -9.06 25.70
N MET A 213 8.28 -7.94 25.00
CA MET A 213 8.88 -6.65 25.39
C MET A 213 8.40 -6.19 26.77
N GLU A 214 7.11 -6.36 27.07
CA GLU A 214 6.53 -6.04 28.38
C GLU A 214 7.18 -6.86 29.49
N ASN A 215 7.32 -8.17 29.29
CA ASN A 215 7.95 -9.07 30.25
C ASN A 215 9.45 -8.75 30.44
N LEU A 216 10.17 -8.42 29.36
CA LEU A 216 11.57 -8.01 29.45
C LEU A 216 11.75 -6.72 30.26
N ALA A 217 10.85 -5.75 30.06
CA ALA A 217 10.85 -4.51 30.84
C ALA A 217 10.62 -4.77 32.33
N ASP A 218 9.71 -5.68 32.69
CA ASP A 218 9.43 -6.04 34.08
C ASP A 218 10.64 -6.71 34.73
N ILE A 219 11.27 -7.70 34.08
CA ILE A 219 12.48 -8.37 34.56
C ILE A 219 13.63 -7.37 34.76
N GLN A 220 13.81 -6.43 33.82
CA GLN A 220 14.86 -5.43 33.93
C GLN A 220 14.61 -4.42 35.08
N ASN A 221 13.35 -4.07 35.34
CA ASN A 221 12.99 -3.21 36.47
C ASN A 221 13.22 -3.92 37.81
N ASP A 222 12.85 -5.19 37.95
CA ASP A 222 13.12 -6.01 39.15
C ASP A 222 14.63 -6.15 39.42
N MET A 223 15.43 -6.34 38.37
CA MET A 223 16.91 -6.38 38.47
C MET A 223 17.49 -5.05 38.91
N LYS A 224 16.91 -3.90 38.49
CA LYS A 224 17.37 -2.58 38.92
C LYS A 224 17.08 -2.32 40.41
N GLU A 225 15.90 -2.75 40.89
CA GLU A 225 15.55 -2.60 42.31
C GLU A 225 16.47 -3.46 43.19
N THR A 226 16.77 -4.68 42.77
CA THR A 226 17.68 -5.59 43.52
C THR A 226 19.15 -5.12 43.49
N THR A 227 19.59 -4.49 42.40
CA THR A 227 20.98 -3.97 42.28
C THR A 227 21.19 -2.60 42.92
N ARG A 228 20.11 -1.82 43.15
CA ARG A 228 20.19 -0.51 43.86
C ARG A 228 20.69 -0.66 45.28
N ASN A 229 20.54 -1.84 45.89
CA ASN A 229 21.02 -2.18 47.22
C ASN A 229 22.48 -2.66 47.26
N LYS A 230 23.15 -2.87 46.15
CA LYS A 230 24.57 -3.24 46.08
C LYS A 230 25.36 -2.12 45.41
N LYS A 231 26.21 -1.42 46.19
CA LYS A 231 27.18 -0.39 45.74
C LYS A 231 28.22 -1.01 44.80
N ASN A 232 27.88 -1.41 43.58
CA ASN A 232 28.88 -1.83 42.59
C ASN A 232 28.47 -1.50 41.16
N LYS A 233 29.36 -0.73 40.51
CA LYS A 233 29.62 -0.48 39.09
C LYS A 233 28.44 -0.54 38.10
N LYS A 234 28.12 0.66 37.62
CA LYS A 234 27.24 0.99 36.51
C LYS A 234 27.52 0.13 35.24
N LYS A 235 26.88 -1.02 35.08
CA LYS A 235 26.54 -1.50 33.74
C LYS A 235 25.33 -0.67 33.28
N LYS A 236 25.50 0.05 32.20
CA LYS A 236 24.43 0.82 31.56
C LYS A 236 23.56 -0.19 30.81
N PHE A 237 22.56 -0.75 31.49
CA PHE A 237 21.55 -1.58 30.82
C PHE A 237 20.68 -0.65 29.97
N THR A 238 20.66 -0.87 28.68
CA THR A 238 19.64 -0.30 27.81
C THR A 238 18.29 -0.91 28.20
N VAL A 239 17.37 -0.06 28.64
CA VAL A 239 16.04 -0.52 29.03
C VAL A 239 15.26 -0.82 27.77
N VAL A 240 14.98 -2.08 27.52
CA VAL A 240 14.07 -2.51 26.47
C VAL A 240 12.67 -2.48 27.05
N GLY A 241 11.89 -1.46 26.72
CA GLY A 241 10.49 -1.37 27.11
C GLY A 241 9.64 -0.93 25.92
N PRO A 242 8.38 -1.37 25.85
CA PRO A 242 7.49 -0.93 24.80
C PRO A 242 7.22 0.58 24.92
N ASP A 243 7.24 1.26 23.80
CA ASP A 243 6.94 2.68 23.67
C ASP A 243 5.59 2.91 22.95
N GLN A 244 5.19 4.16 22.78
CA GLN A 244 3.97 4.51 22.05
C GLN A 244 3.92 3.89 20.65
N TYR A 245 5.06 3.77 19.97
CA TYR A 245 5.15 3.19 18.64
C TYR A 245 4.87 1.68 18.66
N SER A 246 5.41 0.94 19.64
CA SER A 246 5.16 -0.51 19.82
C SER A 246 3.67 -0.80 19.97
N TYR A 247 2.98 -0.08 20.86
CA TYR A 247 1.54 -0.23 21.09
C TYR A 247 0.74 0.16 19.85
N THR A 248 1.03 1.32 19.25
CA THR A 248 0.31 1.79 18.05
C THR A 248 0.44 0.82 16.89
N THR A 249 1.64 0.28 16.65
CA THR A 249 1.90 -0.68 15.57
C THR A 249 1.11 -1.98 15.76
N THR A 250 1.06 -2.50 17.00
CA THR A 250 0.27 -3.69 17.33
C THR A 250 -1.24 -3.44 17.19
N MET A 251 -1.73 -2.28 17.64
CA MET A 251 -3.13 -1.88 17.44
C MET A 251 -3.49 -1.75 15.96
N GLN A 252 -2.60 -1.18 15.15
CA GLN A 252 -2.79 -1.10 13.69
C GLN A 252 -2.83 -2.48 13.02
N ALA A 253 -2.05 -3.45 13.50
CA ALA A 253 -2.12 -4.83 13.01
C ALA A 253 -3.51 -5.46 13.31
N TYR A 254 -4.04 -5.27 14.52
CA TYR A 254 -5.41 -5.69 14.84
C TYR A 254 -6.48 -4.92 14.07
N ALA A 255 -6.24 -3.64 13.76
CA ALA A 255 -7.13 -2.85 12.89
C ALA A 255 -7.19 -3.42 11.46
N LYS A 256 -6.06 -3.90 10.92
CA LYS A 256 -6.03 -4.60 9.63
C LYS A 256 -6.76 -5.95 9.67
N ALA A 257 -6.65 -6.66 10.80
CA ALA A 257 -7.36 -7.91 11.05
C ALA A 257 -8.84 -7.74 11.46
N ARG A 258 -9.38 -6.50 11.43
CA ARG A 258 -10.77 -6.17 11.82
C ARG A 258 -11.15 -6.67 13.23
N ARG A 259 -10.20 -6.66 14.16
CA ARG A 259 -10.40 -7.09 15.56
C ARG A 259 -10.25 -5.92 16.54
N PRO A 260 -11.24 -5.01 16.57
CA PRO A 260 -11.21 -3.82 17.43
C PRO A 260 -11.20 -4.17 18.93
N ASP A 261 -11.77 -5.32 19.31
CA ASP A 261 -11.78 -5.77 20.71
C ASP A 261 -10.33 -5.97 21.19
N LYS A 262 -9.49 -6.62 20.36
CA LYS A 262 -8.08 -6.83 20.67
C LYS A 262 -7.27 -5.54 20.64
N ALA A 263 -7.58 -4.63 19.73
CA ALA A 263 -6.94 -3.31 19.70
C ALA A 263 -7.24 -2.51 20.98
N ARG A 264 -8.45 -2.63 21.54
CA ARG A 264 -8.81 -2.02 22.83
C ARG A 264 -8.07 -2.68 24.00
N ASP A 265 -7.95 -4.02 24.02
CA ASP A 265 -7.18 -4.74 25.06
C ASP A 265 -5.71 -4.23 25.09
N VAL A 266 -5.11 -3.97 23.92
CA VAL A 266 -3.75 -3.40 23.79
C VAL A 266 -3.70 -1.96 24.36
N LEU A 267 -4.70 -1.13 24.08
CA LEU A 267 -4.79 0.22 24.65
C LEU A 267 -4.90 0.19 26.19
N GLU A 268 -5.72 -0.70 26.74
CA GLU A 268 -5.86 -0.86 28.19
C GLU A 268 -4.51 -1.25 28.84
N ARG A 269 -3.76 -2.19 28.24
CA ARG A 269 -2.42 -2.56 28.70
C ARG A 269 -1.44 -1.37 28.65
N MET A 270 -1.50 -0.56 27.58
CA MET A 270 -0.68 0.65 27.43
C MET A 270 -0.91 1.62 28.60
N ILE A 271 -2.18 1.87 28.93
CA ILE A 271 -2.59 2.77 30.03
C ILE A 271 -2.13 2.22 31.39
N VAL A 272 -2.36 0.91 31.65
CA VAL A 272 -1.95 0.26 32.89
C VAL A 272 -0.44 0.35 33.12
N ARG A 273 0.35 0.32 32.05
CA ARG A 273 1.82 0.47 32.12
C ARG A 273 2.30 1.94 32.20
N GLY A 274 1.38 2.89 32.28
CA GLY A 274 1.69 4.32 32.42
C GLY A 274 2.20 4.97 31.12
N VAL A 275 2.12 4.28 29.98
CA VAL A 275 2.44 4.89 28.68
C VAL A 275 1.21 5.67 28.22
N GLN A 276 1.35 7.00 28.16
CA GLN A 276 0.21 7.86 27.78
C GLN A 276 -0.16 7.67 26.31
N PRO A 277 -1.44 7.41 25.99
CA PRO A 277 -1.92 7.42 24.61
C PRO A 277 -1.69 8.80 23.98
N ASN A 278 -1.56 8.82 22.67
CA ASN A 278 -1.57 10.04 21.86
C ASN A 278 -2.59 9.91 20.72
N ARG A 279 -2.76 10.97 19.92
CA ARG A 279 -3.69 10.96 18.78
C ARG A 279 -3.48 9.76 17.84
N HIS A 280 -2.23 9.32 17.62
CA HIS A 280 -1.94 8.19 16.72
C HIS A 280 -2.51 6.87 17.24
N VAL A 281 -2.43 6.65 18.56
CA VAL A 281 -3.05 5.49 19.23
C VAL A 281 -4.56 5.54 19.06
N CYS A 282 -5.19 6.69 19.35
CA CYS A 282 -6.63 6.87 19.20
C CYS A 282 -7.07 6.69 17.74
N THR A 283 -6.33 7.24 16.78
CA THR A 283 -6.59 7.08 15.33
C THR A 283 -6.49 5.60 14.90
N ALA A 284 -5.52 4.86 15.43
CA ALA A 284 -5.39 3.43 15.15
C ALA A 284 -6.62 2.63 15.63
N LEU A 285 -7.11 2.93 16.84
CA LEU A 285 -8.29 2.30 17.40
C LEU A 285 -9.58 2.69 16.64
N MET A 286 -9.75 3.98 16.33
CA MET A 286 -10.86 4.45 15.48
C MET A 286 -10.86 3.76 14.11
N SER A 287 -9.68 3.62 13.48
CA SER A 287 -9.55 2.86 12.23
C SER A 287 -9.92 1.38 12.39
N ALA A 288 -9.65 0.75 13.56
CA ALA A 288 -10.06 -0.62 13.83
C ALA A 288 -11.59 -0.74 13.91
N TRP A 289 -12.23 0.14 14.66
CA TRP A 289 -13.70 0.18 14.77
C TRP A 289 -14.36 0.46 13.42
N SER A 290 -13.87 1.45 12.67
CA SER A 290 -14.38 1.79 11.33
C SER A 290 -14.32 0.61 10.36
N LYS A 291 -13.21 -0.15 10.35
CA LYS A 291 -13.06 -1.35 9.51
C LYS A 291 -13.93 -2.51 9.96
N ALA A 292 -14.26 -2.59 11.24
CA ALA A 292 -15.15 -3.60 11.79
C ALA A 292 -16.64 -3.22 11.67
N GLY A 293 -16.96 -2.04 11.12
CA GLY A 293 -18.34 -1.54 10.99
C GLY A 293 -18.95 -0.97 12.27
N LYS A 294 -18.14 -0.78 13.33
CA LYS A 294 -18.56 -0.16 14.61
C LYS A 294 -18.25 1.35 14.59
N VAL A 295 -18.79 2.04 13.60
CA VAL A 295 -18.40 3.43 13.31
C VAL A 295 -18.86 4.43 14.38
N GLU A 296 -19.97 4.14 15.08
CA GLU A 296 -20.47 4.97 16.18
C GLU A 296 -19.47 5.02 17.35
N GLU A 297 -18.78 3.91 17.61
CA GLU A 297 -17.71 3.86 18.61
C GLU A 297 -16.52 4.72 18.18
N ALA A 298 -16.16 4.64 16.90
CA ALA A 298 -15.09 5.47 16.32
C ALA A 298 -15.43 6.97 16.41
N GLN A 299 -16.67 7.35 16.11
CA GLN A 299 -17.11 8.74 16.19
C GLN A 299 -17.15 9.25 17.64
N ARG A 300 -17.61 8.42 18.59
CA ARG A 300 -17.56 8.79 20.02
C ARG A 300 -16.14 9.05 20.50
N MET A 301 -15.19 8.21 20.10
CA MET A 301 -13.78 8.41 20.42
C MET A 301 -13.23 9.70 19.77
N LEU A 302 -13.64 10.03 18.54
CA LEU A 302 -13.26 11.27 17.88
C LEU A 302 -13.74 12.49 18.69
N TYR A 303 -15.00 12.52 19.10
CA TYR A 303 -15.53 13.63 19.90
C TYR A 303 -14.86 13.72 21.28
N GLN A 304 -14.59 12.59 21.93
CA GLN A 304 -13.82 12.58 23.17
C GLN A 304 -12.40 13.18 22.98
N LEU A 305 -11.73 12.83 21.89
CA LEU A 305 -10.41 13.39 21.55
C LEU A 305 -10.48 14.91 21.32
N ILE A 306 -11.56 15.38 20.70
CA ILE A 306 -11.84 16.80 20.48
C ILE A 306 -12.04 17.51 21.83
N ASP A 307 -12.88 16.96 22.70
CA ASP A 307 -13.17 17.50 24.03
C ASP A 307 -11.87 17.58 24.89
N ASP A 308 -11.05 16.54 24.87
CA ASP A 308 -9.75 16.52 25.58
C ASP A 308 -8.79 17.59 25.04
N TYR A 309 -8.79 17.85 23.72
CA TYR A 309 -8.01 18.90 23.11
C TYR A 309 -8.51 20.31 23.48
N GLU A 310 -9.84 20.55 23.37
CA GLU A 310 -10.43 21.86 23.56
C GLU A 310 -10.55 22.25 25.04
N MET A 311 -10.96 21.31 25.91
CA MET A 311 -11.26 21.61 27.30
C MET A 311 -10.03 21.46 28.21
N ALA A 312 -9.18 20.46 27.96
CA ALA A 312 -8.01 20.20 28.79
C ALA A 312 -6.71 20.83 28.24
N GLY A 313 -6.75 21.35 27.01
CA GLY A 313 -5.58 22.00 26.37
C GLY A 313 -4.44 21.05 26.03
N HIS A 314 -4.71 19.74 25.95
CA HIS A 314 -3.71 18.73 25.63
C HIS A 314 -3.38 18.73 24.14
N VAL A 315 -2.30 19.41 23.74
CA VAL A 315 -1.85 19.51 22.33
C VAL A 315 -1.57 18.13 21.71
N GLU A 316 -1.23 17.13 22.53
CA GLU A 316 -0.97 15.75 22.08
C GLU A 316 -2.23 15.05 21.51
N TYR A 317 -3.41 15.49 21.90
CA TYR A 317 -4.70 14.98 21.43
C TYR A 317 -5.30 15.80 20.27
N LYS A 318 -4.60 16.84 19.79
CA LYS A 318 -5.07 17.63 18.65
C LYS A 318 -5.42 16.71 17.47
N PRO A 319 -6.70 16.63 17.05
CA PRO A 319 -7.08 15.83 15.89
C PRO A 319 -6.38 16.35 14.62
N ASP A 320 -6.21 15.49 13.65
CA ASP A 320 -5.68 15.83 12.33
C ASP A 320 -6.55 15.25 11.21
N THR A 321 -6.21 15.55 9.95
CA THR A 321 -6.89 15.03 8.77
C THR A 321 -7.00 13.49 8.80
N ALA A 322 -5.98 12.77 9.29
CA ALA A 322 -6.02 11.31 9.36
C ALA A 322 -7.04 10.79 10.39
N THR A 323 -7.19 11.51 11.50
CA THR A 323 -8.15 11.20 12.57
C THR A 323 -9.58 11.26 12.05
N PHE A 324 -9.98 12.39 11.46
CA PHE A 324 -11.31 12.57 10.85
C PHE A 324 -11.54 11.61 9.69
N SER A 325 -10.56 11.48 8.76
CA SER A 325 -10.68 10.59 7.60
C SER A 325 -10.88 9.13 7.99
N SER A 326 -10.34 8.69 9.14
CA SER A 326 -10.55 7.33 9.66
C SER A 326 -12.02 7.06 10.03
N VAL A 327 -12.73 8.06 10.57
CA VAL A 327 -14.14 7.94 10.93
C VAL A 327 -15.04 8.11 9.69
N ILE A 328 -14.71 9.08 8.82
CA ILE A 328 -15.41 9.29 7.54
C ILE A 328 -15.34 8.03 6.66
N ASP A 329 -14.18 7.37 6.55
CA ASP A 329 -14.04 6.09 5.85
C ASP A 329 -14.90 4.98 6.50
N GLY A 330 -15.04 5.00 7.82
CA GLY A 330 -15.95 4.13 8.54
C GLY A 330 -17.41 4.34 8.13
N TRP A 331 -17.89 5.56 8.12
CA TRP A 331 -19.24 5.90 7.66
C TRP A 331 -19.46 5.53 6.19
N ALA A 332 -18.46 5.77 5.33
CA ALA A 332 -18.50 5.38 3.93
C ALA A 332 -18.56 3.86 3.70
N ARG A 333 -18.07 3.06 4.64
CA ARG A 333 -18.16 1.59 4.57
C ARG A 333 -19.52 1.06 4.93
N VAL A 334 -20.18 1.64 5.94
CA VAL A 334 -21.49 1.21 6.41
C VAL A 334 -22.64 1.87 5.66
N SER A 335 -22.36 2.90 4.86
CA SER A 335 -23.35 3.56 4.02
C SER A 335 -23.94 2.57 3.00
N SER A 336 -25.26 2.53 2.93
CA SER A 336 -26.04 1.67 2.04
C SER A 336 -27.43 2.30 1.84
N PRO A 337 -28.24 1.84 0.87
CA PRO A 337 -29.63 2.28 0.74
C PRO A 337 -30.50 2.00 1.98
N ASP A 338 -30.15 0.99 2.78
CA ASP A 338 -30.83 0.66 4.04
C ASP A 338 -30.39 1.57 5.20
N ARG A 339 -29.28 2.28 5.02
CA ARG A 339 -28.67 3.16 6.03
C ARG A 339 -28.13 4.45 5.40
N PRO A 340 -29.02 5.27 4.83
CA PRO A 340 -28.63 6.51 4.12
C PRO A 340 -28.06 7.59 5.05
N GLU A 341 -28.46 7.59 6.33
CA GLU A 341 -27.96 8.52 7.35
C GLU A 341 -26.44 8.44 7.55
N ALA A 342 -25.82 7.30 7.24
CA ALA A 342 -24.38 7.15 7.31
C ALA A 342 -23.64 8.10 6.34
N ALA A 343 -24.24 8.43 5.20
CA ALA A 343 -23.67 9.39 4.28
C ALA A 343 -23.75 10.82 4.82
N MET A 344 -24.84 11.16 5.50
CA MET A 344 -25.02 12.48 6.13
C MET A 344 -23.95 12.72 7.22
N HIS A 345 -23.71 11.73 8.08
CA HIS A 345 -22.63 11.83 9.07
C HIS A 345 -21.25 12.03 8.46
N ALA A 346 -20.99 11.41 7.30
CA ALA A 346 -19.73 11.63 6.59
C ALA A 346 -19.62 13.06 6.04
N VAL A 347 -20.72 13.65 5.57
CA VAL A 347 -20.80 15.04 5.09
C VAL A 347 -20.62 16.01 6.26
N GLU A 348 -21.33 15.80 7.37
CA GLU A 348 -21.21 16.63 8.59
C GLU A 348 -19.75 16.71 9.09
N LEU A 349 -19.05 15.59 9.11
CA LEU A 349 -17.64 15.56 9.53
C LEU A 349 -16.72 16.27 8.51
N LEU A 350 -17.03 16.22 7.22
CA LEU A 350 -16.27 16.94 6.19
C LEU A 350 -16.45 18.46 6.37
N GLU A 351 -17.69 18.92 6.56
CA GLU A 351 -17.99 20.35 6.79
C GLU A 351 -17.34 20.84 8.08
N GLN A 352 -17.35 20.05 9.14
CA GLN A 352 -16.66 20.38 10.38
C GLN A 352 -15.14 20.52 10.16
N MET A 353 -14.52 19.66 9.33
CA MET A 353 -13.10 19.79 8.97
C MET A 353 -12.83 21.09 8.22
N LYS A 354 -13.66 21.46 7.24
CA LYS A 354 -13.55 22.73 6.49
C LYS A 354 -13.68 23.94 7.43
N GLU A 355 -14.71 23.95 8.27
CA GLU A 355 -14.93 25.02 9.24
C GLU A 355 -13.71 25.19 10.17
N TRP A 356 -13.14 24.09 10.64
CA TRP A 356 -11.97 24.16 11.53
C TRP A 356 -10.70 24.60 10.83
N ALA A 357 -10.50 24.18 9.57
CA ALA A 357 -9.35 24.60 8.79
C ALA A 357 -9.38 26.09 8.46
N ASP A 358 -10.53 26.62 8.08
CA ASP A 358 -10.64 27.97 7.53
C ASP A 358 -11.06 29.01 8.59
N ILE A 359 -11.96 28.67 9.51
CA ILE A 359 -12.61 29.64 10.42
C ILE A 359 -12.10 29.48 11.86
N LYS A 360 -12.21 28.26 12.45
CA LYS A 360 -12.01 28.07 13.89
C LYS A 360 -10.54 28.16 14.30
N TYR A 361 -9.65 27.53 13.54
CA TYR A 361 -8.22 27.45 13.87
C TYR A 361 -7.31 28.06 12.81
N GLY A 362 -7.78 28.19 11.55
CA GLY A 362 -6.94 28.64 10.44
C GLY A 362 -5.72 27.72 10.22
N ASP A 363 -5.91 26.41 10.39
CA ASP A 363 -4.82 25.44 10.46
C ASP A 363 -5.01 24.32 9.42
N ASP A 364 -4.07 24.22 8.51
CA ASP A 364 -4.05 23.23 7.44
C ASP A 364 -4.02 21.76 7.93
N THR A 365 -3.73 21.51 9.22
CA THR A 365 -3.77 20.15 9.80
C THR A 365 -5.17 19.56 9.83
N PHE A 366 -6.22 20.38 9.74
CA PHE A 366 -7.62 19.95 9.63
C PHE A 366 -8.13 19.89 8.20
N ARG A 367 -7.37 20.41 7.22
CA ARG A 367 -7.84 20.52 5.84
C ARG A 367 -8.13 19.15 5.23
N PRO A 368 -9.32 18.92 4.66
CA PRO A 368 -9.65 17.67 3.98
C PRO A 368 -8.70 17.40 2.82
N ASN A 369 -8.32 16.15 2.64
CA ASN A 369 -7.49 15.70 1.51
C ASN A 369 -8.31 14.92 0.47
N ALA A 370 -7.69 14.54 -0.65
CA ALA A 370 -8.35 13.79 -1.73
C ALA A 370 -8.99 12.47 -1.25
N GLN A 371 -8.37 11.80 -0.26
CA GLN A 371 -8.92 10.58 0.32
C GLN A 371 -10.21 10.86 1.11
N THR A 372 -10.25 11.96 1.87
CA THR A 372 -11.43 12.39 2.63
C THR A 372 -12.62 12.62 1.70
N TYR A 373 -12.44 13.43 0.64
CA TYR A 373 -13.49 13.67 -0.36
C TYR A 373 -13.93 12.39 -1.07
N THR A 374 -12.97 11.54 -1.47
CA THR A 374 -13.29 10.24 -2.09
C THR A 374 -14.17 9.37 -1.17
N SER A 375 -13.89 9.36 0.14
CA SER A 375 -14.67 8.60 1.11
C SER A 375 -16.09 9.17 1.26
N VAL A 376 -16.24 10.50 1.36
CA VAL A 376 -17.56 11.15 1.43
C VAL A 376 -18.36 10.91 0.14
N PHE A 377 -17.77 11.10 -1.03
CA PHE A 377 -18.42 10.83 -2.32
C PHE A 377 -18.84 9.35 -2.45
N SER A 378 -18.00 8.43 -1.96
CA SER A 378 -18.35 7.01 -1.90
C SER A 378 -19.52 6.73 -0.95
N ALA A 379 -19.60 7.42 0.18
CA ALA A 379 -20.71 7.30 1.12
C ALA A 379 -22.02 7.75 0.48
N LEU A 380 -22.04 8.93 -0.12
CA LEU A 380 -23.19 9.49 -0.84
C LEU A 380 -23.61 8.59 -2.00
N ALA A 381 -22.66 8.13 -2.83
CA ALA A 381 -22.94 7.23 -3.94
C ALA A 381 -23.54 5.88 -3.49
N LYS A 382 -23.22 5.41 -2.30
CA LYS A 382 -23.76 4.15 -1.75
C LYS A 382 -25.13 4.32 -1.10
N SER A 383 -25.44 5.49 -0.56
CA SER A 383 -26.75 5.77 0.07
C SER A 383 -27.91 5.56 -0.89
N GLY A 384 -27.71 5.84 -2.19
CA GLY A 384 -28.73 5.72 -3.22
C GLY A 384 -29.91 6.67 -3.03
N THR A 385 -29.76 7.74 -2.26
CA THR A 385 -30.78 8.77 -2.06
C THR A 385 -30.94 9.64 -3.29
N TRP A 386 -32.08 10.33 -3.37
CA TRP A 386 -32.39 11.23 -4.49
C TRP A 386 -31.39 12.38 -4.58
N ASP A 387 -31.03 12.96 -3.43
CA ASP A 387 -30.21 14.18 -3.32
C ASP A 387 -28.70 13.90 -3.40
N ALA A 388 -28.28 12.63 -3.18
CA ALA A 388 -26.86 12.28 -3.16
C ALA A 388 -26.07 12.66 -4.41
N CYS A 389 -26.71 12.61 -5.59
CA CYS A 389 -26.03 13.00 -6.82
C CYS A 389 -25.85 14.52 -6.94
N GLU A 390 -26.81 15.31 -6.46
CA GLU A 390 -26.70 16.79 -6.45
C GLU A 390 -25.63 17.23 -5.45
N GLU A 391 -25.59 16.58 -4.29
CA GLU A 391 -24.58 16.86 -3.26
C GLU A 391 -23.16 16.55 -3.75
N VAL A 392 -22.95 15.38 -4.36
CA VAL A 392 -21.64 15.02 -4.95
C VAL A 392 -21.28 15.97 -6.09
N GLN A 393 -22.24 16.37 -6.92
CA GLN A 393 -22.00 17.29 -8.03
C GLN A 393 -21.61 18.68 -7.50
N TYR A 394 -22.34 19.20 -6.52
CA TYR A 394 -22.04 20.48 -5.90
C TYR A 394 -20.62 20.50 -5.29
N MET A 395 -20.27 19.50 -4.49
CA MET A 395 -18.93 19.39 -3.90
C MET A 395 -17.82 19.25 -4.96
N LEU A 396 -18.10 18.58 -6.08
CA LEU A 396 -17.13 18.44 -7.17
C LEU A 396 -16.91 19.75 -7.90
N GLU A 397 -17.99 20.51 -8.17
CA GLU A 397 -17.91 21.84 -8.78
C GLU A 397 -17.17 22.83 -7.87
N GLU A 398 -17.40 22.78 -6.55
CA GLU A 398 -16.65 23.55 -5.54
C GLU A 398 -15.15 23.23 -5.61
N LEU A 399 -14.79 21.95 -5.60
CA LEU A 399 -13.39 21.51 -5.70
C LEU A 399 -12.71 21.96 -7.01
N GLU A 400 -13.43 21.97 -8.12
CA GLU A 400 -12.90 22.44 -9.40
C GLU A 400 -12.68 23.95 -9.41
N ALA A 401 -13.65 24.70 -8.88
CA ALA A 401 -13.56 26.16 -8.76
C ALA A 401 -12.38 26.57 -7.88
N ASP A 402 -12.20 25.94 -6.73
CA ASP A 402 -11.08 26.19 -5.81
C ASP A 402 -9.72 25.89 -6.46
N TYR A 403 -9.62 24.77 -7.15
CA TYR A 403 -8.40 24.38 -7.84
C TYR A 403 -8.06 25.32 -9.00
N ASP A 404 -9.05 25.71 -9.80
CA ASP A 404 -8.85 26.61 -10.96
C ASP A 404 -8.55 28.05 -10.50
N GLN A 405 -9.18 28.54 -9.43
CA GLN A 405 -8.87 29.84 -8.84
C GLN A 405 -7.42 29.88 -8.33
N ALA A 406 -6.98 28.86 -7.61
CA ALA A 406 -5.64 28.80 -7.09
C ALA A 406 -4.57 28.72 -8.19
N THR A 407 -4.82 27.92 -9.24
CA THR A 407 -3.89 27.81 -10.38
C THR A 407 -3.86 29.08 -11.23
N SER A 408 -4.95 29.85 -11.29
CA SER A 408 -5.02 31.12 -12.01
C SER A 408 -4.25 32.23 -11.31
N THR A 409 -4.30 32.29 -9.97
CA THR A 409 -3.55 33.27 -9.18
C THR A 409 -2.05 33.09 -9.31
N VAL A 410 -1.57 31.82 -9.45
CA VAL A 410 -0.15 31.51 -9.68
C VAL A 410 0.34 31.97 -11.04
N LYS A 411 -0.44 31.74 -12.09
CA LYS A 411 -0.08 32.16 -13.47
C LYS A 411 0.04 33.67 -13.58
N ASN A 412 -0.73 34.41 -12.80
CA ASN A 412 -0.74 35.89 -12.80
C ASN A 412 0.39 36.50 -11.94
N SER A 413 0.90 35.77 -10.93
CA SER A 413 1.94 36.26 -10.01
C SER A 413 3.37 35.92 -10.45
N SER A 414 3.57 34.93 -11.30
CA SER A 414 4.87 34.55 -11.87
C SER A 414 4.93 34.91 -13.35
N GLY A 415 5.39 36.14 -13.63
CA GLY A 415 5.75 36.53 -14.99
C GLY A 415 6.83 35.59 -15.53
N SER A 416 6.52 34.87 -16.62
CA SER A 416 7.38 34.08 -17.50
C SER A 416 8.50 33.24 -16.83
N HIS A 417 8.42 31.94 -17.03
CA HIS A 417 9.31 30.83 -16.67
C HIS A 417 8.98 30.14 -15.34
N ALA A 418 7.92 29.35 -15.32
CA ALA A 418 7.80 28.24 -14.37
C ALA A 418 7.55 26.95 -15.15
N ASP A 419 8.57 26.11 -15.20
CA ASP A 419 8.45 24.68 -15.51
C ASP A 419 7.41 24.09 -14.54
N GLY A 420 6.46 23.30 -15.04
CA GLY A 420 5.29 22.80 -14.30
C GLY A 420 5.57 22.02 -13.00
N SER A 421 6.85 21.86 -12.61
CA SER A 421 7.28 21.15 -11.41
C SER A 421 7.26 21.99 -10.12
N VAL A 422 7.29 23.34 -10.22
CA VAL A 422 7.39 24.24 -9.05
C VAL A 422 6.01 24.61 -8.48
N VAL A 423 4.93 24.38 -9.23
CA VAL A 423 3.56 24.70 -8.83
C VAL A 423 3.01 23.70 -7.82
N ASP A 424 3.52 22.47 -7.81
CA ASP A 424 3.00 21.37 -6.96
C ASP A 424 3.30 21.56 -5.47
N ASP A 425 4.42 22.19 -5.09
CA ASP A 425 4.82 22.27 -3.68
C ASP A 425 4.06 23.35 -2.87
N LYS A 426 3.64 24.44 -3.51
CA LYS A 426 2.97 25.54 -2.82
C LYS A 426 1.47 25.34 -2.63
N TYR A 427 0.86 24.43 -3.41
CA TYR A 427 -0.57 24.09 -3.39
C TYR A 427 -0.84 22.62 -3.07
N SER A 428 0.10 21.95 -2.44
CA SER A 428 -0.06 20.55 -1.97
C SER A 428 -1.24 20.37 -0.99
N ALA A 429 -1.72 21.48 -0.41
CA ALA A 429 -2.90 21.51 0.46
C ALA A 429 -4.23 21.49 -0.31
N LEU A 430 -4.25 21.84 -1.61
CA LEU A 430 -5.46 21.85 -2.43
C LEU A 430 -5.76 20.48 -3.01
N VAL A 431 -7.00 20.06 -2.88
CA VAL A 431 -7.45 18.79 -3.44
C VAL A 431 -7.62 18.92 -4.94
N ARG A 432 -6.79 18.22 -5.70
CA ARG A 432 -6.89 18.14 -7.14
C ARG A 432 -8.00 17.18 -7.56
N PRO A 433 -9.07 17.66 -8.26
CA PRO A 433 -10.07 16.77 -8.81
C PRO A 433 -9.47 15.79 -9.83
N THR A 434 -9.91 14.53 -9.80
CA THR A 434 -9.44 13.44 -10.68
C THR A 434 -10.61 12.61 -11.17
N ASN A 435 -10.37 11.70 -12.10
CA ASN A 435 -11.37 10.73 -12.57
C ASN A 435 -12.03 9.91 -11.44
N ILE A 436 -11.34 9.75 -10.29
CA ILE A 436 -11.91 9.03 -9.12
C ILE A 436 -13.13 9.77 -8.57
N HIS A 437 -13.07 11.09 -8.47
CA HIS A 437 -14.18 11.92 -7.99
C HIS A 437 -15.36 11.91 -8.97
N TYR A 438 -15.09 12.02 -10.26
CA TYR A 438 -16.10 11.88 -11.31
C TYR A 438 -16.72 10.48 -11.35
N ASN A 439 -15.93 9.42 -11.13
CA ASN A 439 -16.43 8.05 -11.04
C ASN A 439 -17.41 7.86 -9.86
N ALA A 440 -17.18 8.56 -8.76
CA ALA A 440 -18.11 8.55 -7.63
C ALA A 440 -19.43 9.26 -7.99
N LEU A 441 -19.39 10.37 -8.72
CA LEU A 441 -20.61 11.03 -9.25
C LEU A 441 -21.36 10.13 -10.22
N LEU A 442 -20.67 9.49 -11.16
CA LEU A 442 -21.27 8.49 -12.06
C LEU A 442 -21.94 7.35 -11.28
N LEU A 443 -21.31 6.88 -10.19
CA LEU A 443 -21.85 5.82 -9.33
C LEU A 443 -23.07 6.30 -8.55
N ALA A 444 -23.08 7.56 -8.09
CA ALA A 444 -24.23 8.15 -7.43
C ALA A 444 -25.45 8.16 -8.38
N TYR A 445 -25.26 8.62 -9.63
CA TYR A 445 -26.32 8.54 -10.64
C TYR A 445 -26.76 7.10 -10.91
N ALA A 446 -25.82 6.15 -11.06
CA ALA A 446 -26.15 4.77 -11.34
C ALA A 446 -27.00 4.09 -10.25
N ARG A 447 -26.88 4.53 -9.01
CA ARG A 447 -27.62 4.02 -7.84
C ARG A 447 -28.83 4.85 -7.46
N SER A 448 -28.93 6.09 -7.95
CA SER A 448 -30.05 6.98 -7.65
C SER A 448 -31.40 6.39 -8.12
N PRO A 449 -32.52 6.73 -7.47
CA PRO A 449 -33.85 6.33 -7.91
C PRO A 449 -34.35 7.11 -9.15
N ARG A 450 -33.58 8.06 -9.66
CA ARG A 450 -33.97 8.95 -10.78
C ARG A 450 -34.24 8.16 -12.07
N GLU A 451 -35.27 8.53 -12.80
CA GLU A 451 -35.66 7.87 -14.04
C GLU A 451 -34.68 8.16 -15.18
N ASN A 452 -34.18 9.41 -15.27
CA ASN A 452 -33.27 9.88 -16.31
C ASN A 452 -31.77 9.65 -15.99
N LYS A 453 -31.45 8.78 -15.02
CA LYS A 453 -30.09 8.55 -14.52
C LYS A 453 -29.06 8.24 -15.61
N ALA A 454 -29.46 7.47 -16.65
CA ALA A 454 -28.55 7.12 -17.74
C ALA A 454 -28.15 8.34 -18.59
N ARG A 455 -29.06 9.30 -18.80
CA ARG A 455 -28.75 10.55 -19.51
C ARG A 455 -27.82 11.42 -18.68
N LEU A 456 -28.15 11.65 -17.40
CA LEU A 456 -27.34 12.46 -16.51
C LEU A 456 -25.93 11.89 -16.33
N ALA A 457 -25.81 10.55 -16.16
CA ALA A 457 -24.51 9.88 -16.14
C ALA A 457 -23.74 10.03 -17.47
N ASN A 458 -24.44 10.02 -18.61
CA ASN A 458 -23.79 10.26 -19.88
C ASN A 458 -23.30 11.71 -20.03
N ASP A 459 -24.05 12.69 -19.53
CA ASP A 459 -23.65 14.10 -19.58
C ASP A 459 -22.35 14.32 -18.76
N VAL A 460 -22.26 13.75 -17.55
CA VAL A 460 -21.02 13.73 -16.76
C VAL A 460 -19.89 13.00 -17.50
N PHE A 461 -20.17 11.88 -18.14
CA PHE A 461 -19.18 11.13 -18.91
C PHE A 461 -18.66 11.94 -20.11
N GLN A 462 -19.51 12.69 -20.80
CA GLN A 462 -19.09 13.60 -21.88
C GLN A 462 -18.26 14.78 -21.35
N GLN A 463 -18.58 15.32 -20.17
CA GLN A 463 -17.74 16.31 -19.49
C GLN A 463 -16.34 15.76 -19.24
N MET A 464 -16.22 14.52 -18.70
CA MET A 464 -14.93 13.85 -18.50
C MET A 464 -14.15 13.69 -19.81
N LYS A 465 -14.81 13.31 -20.90
CA LYS A 465 -14.17 13.14 -22.24
C LYS A 465 -13.59 14.44 -22.77
N ASN A 466 -14.30 15.52 -22.58
CA ASN A 466 -13.93 16.86 -23.06
C ASN A 466 -13.06 17.63 -22.06
N HIS A 467 -12.78 17.05 -20.90
CA HIS A 467 -12.04 17.73 -19.85
C HIS A 467 -10.63 18.09 -20.29
N PRO A 468 -10.13 19.33 -20.04
CA PRO A 468 -8.81 19.77 -20.46
C PRO A 468 -7.69 18.98 -19.76
N ARG A 469 -7.89 18.57 -18.52
CA ARG A 469 -6.93 17.79 -17.73
C ARG A 469 -7.04 16.29 -18.05
N LEU A 470 -5.91 15.65 -18.29
CA LEU A 470 -5.83 14.22 -18.65
C LEU A 470 -6.24 13.27 -17.51
N ASP A 471 -5.99 13.66 -16.26
CA ASP A 471 -6.31 12.89 -15.07
C ASP A 471 -7.81 12.90 -14.69
N CYS A 472 -8.61 13.78 -15.30
CA CYS A 472 -10.07 13.77 -15.23
C CYS A 472 -10.72 12.93 -16.32
N ARG A 473 -9.95 12.48 -17.34
CA ARG A 473 -10.52 11.72 -18.47
C ARG A 473 -11.03 10.34 -18.04
N PRO A 474 -12.03 9.80 -18.77
CA PRO A 474 -12.61 8.50 -18.45
C PRO A 474 -11.59 7.38 -18.45
N ASP A 475 -11.71 6.49 -17.47
CA ASP A 475 -11.00 5.21 -17.39
C ASP A 475 -11.96 4.03 -17.53
N THR A 476 -11.47 2.81 -17.45
CA THR A 476 -12.29 1.59 -17.50
C THR A 476 -13.41 1.59 -16.47
N ILE A 477 -13.20 2.19 -15.29
CA ILE A 477 -14.20 2.27 -14.23
C ILE A 477 -15.32 3.22 -14.65
N SER A 478 -14.99 4.36 -15.28
CA SER A 478 -15.96 5.34 -15.80
C SER A 478 -16.91 4.69 -16.81
N TYR A 479 -16.37 3.95 -17.80
CA TYR A 479 -17.16 3.20 -18.77
C TYR A 479 -18.07 2.16 -18.11
N ASN A 480 -17.51 1.36 -17.19
CA ASN A 480 -18.28 0.33 -16.49
C ASN A 480 -19.40 0.93 -15.62
N THR A 481 -19.17 2.08 -15.01
CA THR A 481 -20.16 2.78 -14.17
C THR A 481 -21.25 3.43 -15.01
N LEU A 482 -20.91 3.99 -16.19
CA LEU A 482 -21.90 4.44 -17.16
C LEU A 482 -22.78 3.29 -17.65
N LEU A 483 -22.19 2.15 -17.99
CA LEU A 483 -22.94 0.93 -18.37
C LEU A 483 -23.84 0.44 -17.22
N LEU A 484 -23.38 0.57 -15.96
CA LEU A 484 -24.19 0.22 -14.78
C LEU A 484 -25.40 1.15 -14.64
N SER A 485 -25.26 2.46 -14.89
CA SER A 485 -26.39 3.41 -14.86
C SER A 485 -27.44 3.04 -15.89
N CYS A 486 -27.02 2.68 -17.10
CA CYS A 486 -27.89 2.19 -18.17
C CYS A 486 -28.58 0.89 -17.77
N ALA A 487 -27.85 -0.05 -17.15
CA ALA A 487 -28.37 -1.33 -16.68
C ALA A 487 -29.35 -1.21 -15.50
N ASN A 488 -29.34 -0.11 -14.77
CA ASN A 488 -30.25 0.14 -13.65
C ASN A 488 -31.45 1.02 -14.03
N THR A 489 -31.57 1.45 -15.30
CA THR A 489 -32.71 2.21 -15.80
C THR A 489 -33.93 1.29 -15.92
N SER A 490 -34.98 1.59 -15.13
CA SER A 490 -36.22 0.80 -15.08
C SER A 490 -37.36 1.41 -15.91
N ASP A 491 -37.35 2.72 -16.10
CA ASP A 491 -38.39 3.44 -16.81
C ASP A 491 -38.46 3.08 -18.29
N ARG A 492 -39.70 2.90 -18.80
CA ARG A 492 -39.95 2.44 -20.17
C ARG A 492 -39.49 3.43 -21.22
N ASP A 493 -39.74 4.71 -20.99
CA ASP A 493 -39.45 5.77 -21.94
C ASP A 493 -37.94 6.04 -22.06
N MET A 494 -37.21 5.80 -20.99
CA MET A 494 -35.75 5.99 -20.93
C MET A 494 -34.96 4.77 -21.42
N LYS A 495 -35.60 3.56 -21.58
CA LYS A 495 -34.88 2.35 -21.96
C LYS A 495 -34.20 2.41 -23.33
N GLN A 496 -34.82 3.07 -24.30
CA GLN A 496 -34.23 3.19 -25.64
C GLN A 496 -32.97 4.06 -25.62
N ASP A 497 -33.01 5.19 -24.89
CA ASP A 497 -31.87 6.05 -24.75
C ASP A 497 -30.76 5.38 -23.93
N ALA A 498 -31.11 4.74 -22.83
CA ALA A 498 -30.14 3.98 -22.01
C ALA A 498 -29.45 2.89 -22.82
N PHE A 499 -30.19 2.19 -23.70
CA PHE A 499 -29.58 1.18 -24.57
C PHE A 499 -28.65 1.81 -25.62
N ARG A 500 -29.03 2.95 -26.23
CA ARG A 500 -28.20 3.68 -27.20
C ARG A 500 -26.88 4.13 -26.55
N ILE A 501 -26.97 4.78 -25.40
CA ILE A 501 -25.80 5.23 -24.61
C ILE A 501 -24.88 4.02 -24.29
N ALA A 502 -25.47 2.92 -23.84
CA ALA A 502 -24.71 1.72 -23.50
C ALA A 502 -24.04 1.09 -24.74
N LEU A 503 -24.71 1.10 -25.89
CA LEU A 503 -24.17 0.56 -27.14
C LEU A 503 -22.97 1.37 -27.63
N ASP A 504 -23.10 2.70 -27.61
CA ASP A 504 -22.04 3.63 -28.03
C ASP A 504 -20.81 3.49 -27.13
N ALA A 505 -20.99 3.51 -25.79
CA ALA A 505 -19.92 3.35 -24.82
C ALA A 505 -19.25 1.96 -24.92
N PHE A 506 -20.02 0.89 -25.13
CA PHE A 506 -19.51 -0.46 -25.30
C PHE A 506 -18.67 -0.61 -26.57
N HIS A 507 -19.18 -0.09 -27.72
CA HIS A 507 -18.46 -0.15 -28.99
C HIS A 507 -17.14 0.64 -28.93
N GLU A 508 -17.15 1.82 -28.33
CA GLU A 508 -15.95 2.65 -28.16
C GLU A 508 -14.90 1.90 -27.35
N LEU A 509 -15.27 1.35 -26.18
CA LEU A 509 -14.36 0.65 -25.28
C LEU A 509 -13.78 -0.63 -25.91
N VAL A 510 -14.62 -1.41 -26.60
CA VAL A 510 -14.17 -2.63 -27.30
C VAL A 510 -13.20 -2.29 -28.44
N LYS A 511 -13.50 -1.23 -29.21
CA LYS A 511 -12.63 -0.77 -30.29
C LYS A 511 -11.26 -0.29 -29.77
N GLU A 512 -11.23 0.46 -28.67
CA GLU A 512 -9.97 0.89 -28.04
C GLU A 512 -9.14 -0.31 -27.54
N THR A 513 -9.81 -1.34 -27.01
CA THR A 513 -9.14 -2.56 -26.54
C THR A 513 -8.54 -3.36 -27.70
N GLN A 514 -9.27 -3.51 -28.81
CA GLN A 514 -8.80 -4.26 -30.01
C GLN A 514 -7.63 -3.58 -30.71
N HIS A 515 -7.64 -2.26 -30.85
CA HIS A 515 -6.53 -1.52 -31.45
C HIS A 515 -5.20 -1.66 -30.71
N LYS A 516 -5.23 -2.01 -29.43
CA LYS A 516 -4.01 -2.24 -28.63
C LYS A 516 -3.41 -3.62 -28.86
N ASP A 517 -4.26 -4.61 -29.01
CA ASP A 517 -3.78 -5.97 -29.30
C ASP A 517 -3.08 -6.01 -30.66
N ASP A 518 -3.57 -5.26 -31.65
CA ASP A 518 -2.94 -5.14 -32.98
C ASP A 518 -1.58 -4.41 -32.95
N VAL A 519 -1.43 -3.37 -32.13
CA VAL A 519 -0.16 -2.58 -32.00
C VAL A 519 0.89 -3.32 -31.17
N SER A 520 0.48 -4.21 -30.23
CA SER A 520 1.43 -4.97 -29.42
C SER A 520 2.14 -6.06 -30.21
N ASP A 521 1.49 -6.66 -31.19
CA ASP A 521 2.06 -7.69 -32.06
C ASP A 521 3.10 -7.12 -33.05
N ASP A 522 2.97 -5.84 -33.45
CA ASP A 522 3.92 -5.15 -34.33
C ASP A 522 5.20 -4.65 -33.62
N ILE A 523 5.14 -4.41 -32.30
CA ILE A 523 6.29 -3.91 -31.51
C ILE A 523 7.24 -5.05 -31.13
N ASP A 524 6.77 -6.29 -30.97
CA ASP A 524 7.64 -7.43 -30.67
C ASP A 524 8.55 -7.82 -31.87
N ASN A 525 8.22 -7.38 -33.07
CA ASN A 525 9.04 -7.62 -34.29
C ASN A 525 10.11 -6.56 -34.55
N ASN A 526 10.14 -5.43 -33.85
CA ASN A 526 11.11 -4.34 -34.10
C ASN A 526 11.91 -4.00 -32.85
N ARG A 527 12.77 -4.93 -32.39
CA ARG A 527 13.74 -4.72 -31.30
C ARG A 527 14.84 -3.73 -31.70
N GLY A 528 14.66 -2.53 -31.28
CA GLY A 528 15.75 -1.54 -31.26
C GLY A 528 15.28 -0.11 -31.27
N ARG A 529 15.01 0.47 -30.08
CA ARG A 529 15.25 1.90 -29.81
C ARG A 529 14.78 2.32 -28.41
N ASN A 530 15.75 2.89 -27.69
CA ASN A 530 15.68 3.88 -26.59
C ASN A 530 14.72 3.74 -25.40
N HIS A 531 15.32 3.45 -24.26
CA HIS A 531 14.80 3.18 -22.93
C HIS A 531 14.37 4.43 -22.10
N ASN A 532 14.10 5.60 -22.68
CA ASN A 532 13.83 6.82 -21.88
C ASN A 532 12.41 7.38 -21.95
N ASP A 533 11.43 6.66 -22.52
CA ASP A 533 10.07 7.18 -22.68
C ASP A 533 9.03 6.48 -21.77
N HIS A 534 9.39 6.21 -20.50
CA HIS A 534 8.50 5.53 -19.53
C HIS A 534 7.56 6.46 -18.75
N ARG A 535 7.51 7.79 -19.03
CA ARG A 535 6.71 8.73 -18.24
C ARG A 535 5.28 8.98 -18.73
N HIS A 536 4.85 8.43 -19.87
CA HIS A 536 3.48 8.60 -20.37
C HIS A 536 2.82 7.26 -20.76
N ARG A 537 2.80 6.29 -19.85
CA ARG A 537 1.78 5.23 -19.96
C ARG A 537 0.43 5.86 -19.67
N ARG A 538 -0.29 6.29 -20.73
CA ARG A 538 -1.74 6.54 -20.67
C ARG A 538 -2.37 5.37 -19.94
N SER A 539 -3.20 5.65 -18.91
CA SER A 539 -4.02 4.62 -18.27
C SER A 539 -4.77 3.90 -19.39
N SER A 540 -4.42 2.63 -19.61
CA SER A 540 -4.99 1.90 -20.74
C SER A 540 -6.42 1.58 -20.42
N VAL A 541 -7.34 2.21 -21.13
CA VAL A 541 -8.76 1.88 -21.07
C VAL A 541 -8.95 0.54 -21.77
N GLU A 542 -9.41 -0.48 -21.03
CA GLU A 542 -9.58 -1.84 -21.56
C GLU A 542 -10.95 -2.40 -21.14
N ALA A 543 -11.62 -3.08 -22.06
CA ALA A 543 -12.83 -3.82 -21.74
C ALA A 543 -12.53 -4.94 -20.74
N THR A 544 -13.42 -5.15 -19.78
CA THR A 544 -13.28 -6.17 -18.73
C THR A 544 -14.51 -7.10 -18.73
N SER A 545 -14.44 -8.19 -17.99
CA SER A 545 -15.61 -9.04 -17.77
C SER A 545 -16.82 -8.28 -17.19
N THR A 546 -16.56 -7.24 -16.40
CA THR A 546 -17.59 -6.35 -15.84
C THR A 546 -18.29 -5.54 -16.93
N THR A 547 -17.54 -5.04 -17.91
CA THR A 547 -18.06 -4.34 -19.09
C THR A 547 -19.12 -5.20 -19.82
N PHE A 548 -18.75 -6.44 -20.14
CA PHE A 548 -19.65 -7.37 -20.79
C PHE A 548 -20.88 -7.70 -19.94
N ASN A 549 -20.69 -7.90 -18.62
CA ASN A 549 -21.79 -8.18 -17.70
C ASN A 549 -22.81 -7.04 -17.65
N HIS A 550 -22.36 -5.78 -17.52
CA HIS A 550 -23.27 -4.62 -17.49
C HIS A 550 -23.97 -4.40 -18.84
N PHE A 551 -23.25 -4.51 -19.95
CA PHE A 551 -23.84 -4.36 -21.26
C PHE A 551 -24.89 -5.44 -21.56
N LEU A 552 -24.61 -6.71 -21.24
CA LEU A 552 -25.58 -7.81 -21.41
C LEU A 552 -26.83 -7.63 -20.53
N LYS A 553 -26.63 -7.14 -19.29
CA LYS A 553 -27.74 -6.79 -18.41
C LYS A 553 -28.61 -5.68 -19.02
N THR A 554 -28.00 -4.63 -19.56
CA THR A 554 -28.70 -3.53 -20.25
C THR A 554 -29.46 -4.03 -21.47
N ALA A 555 -28.81 -4.81 -22.33
CA ALA A 555 -29.45 -5.38 -23.52
C ALA A 555 -30.68 -6.26 -23.17
N ARG A 556 -30.56 -7.07 -22.09
CA ARG A 556 -31.67 -7.89 -21.59
C ARG A 556 -32.85 -7.07 -21.11
N GLN A 557 -32.62 -5.96 -20.42
CA GLN A 557 -33.67 -5.15 -19.78
C GLN A 557 -34.29 -4.12 -20.71
N CYS A 558 -33.49 -3.54 -21.61
CA CYS A 558 -33.92 -2.41 -22.45
C CYS A 558 -34.48 -2.83 -23.80
N ILE A 559 -34.14 -4.01 -24.35
CA ILE A 559 -34.61 -4.44 -25.66
C ILE A 559 -35.89 -5.26 -25.52
N SER A 560 -36.99 -4.72 -26.02
CA SER A 560 -38.31 -5.39 -26.01
C SER A 560 -38.44 -6.47 -27.07
N SER A 561 -37.86 -6.25 -28.28
CA SER A 561 -37.92 -7.21 -29.38
C SER A 561 -37.06 -8.45 -29.10
N LYS A 562 -37.72 -9.63 -29.04
CA LYS A 562 -37.06 -10.92 -28.79
C LYS A 562 -35.95 -11.19 -29.82
N LYS A 563 -36.23 -10.97 -31.12
CA LYS A 563 -35.30 -11.25 -32.23
C LYS A 563 -34.06 -10.33 -32.16
N GLN A 564 -34.26 -9.02 -31.91
CA GLN A 564 -33.14 -8.07 -31.76
C GLN A 564 -32.30 -8.40 -30.54
N ARG A 565 -32.94 -8.67 -29.39
CA ARG A 565 -32.25 -9.05 -28.16
C ARG A 565 -31.39 -10.30 -28.35
N ALA A 566 -31.94 -11.36 -28.95
CA ALA A 566 -31.18 -12.59 -29.22
C ALA A 566 -29.97 -12.34 -30.13
N SER A 567 -30.12 -11.54 -31.18
CA SER A 567 -29.03 -11.18 -32.09
C SER A 567 -27.90 -10.42 -31.39
N ILE A 568 -28.25 -9.45 -30.53
CA ILE A 568 -27.25 -8.64 -29.79
C ILE A 568 -26.54 -9.48 -28.73
N LEU A 569 -27.28 -10.29 -27.97
CA LEU A 569 -26.69 -11.17 -26.96
C LEU A 569 -25.73 -12.18 -27.59
N SER A 570 -26.11 -12.77 -28.76
CA SER A 570 -25.25 -13.72 -29.47
C SER A 570 -23.98 -13.07 -29.99
N LYS A 571 -24.04 -11.88 -30.58
CA LYS A 571 -22.86 -11.14 -31.06
C LYS A 571 -21.95 -10.78 -29.91
N THR A 572 -22.49 -10.23 -28.81
CA THR A 572 -21.71 -9.83 -27.62
C THR A 572 -21.02 -11.02 -26.97
N LEU A 573 -21.70 -12.17 -26.89
CA LEU A 573 -21.14 -13.39 -26.33
C LEU A 573 -19.96 -13.92 -27.17
N ARG A 574 -20.02 -13.82 -28.50
CA ARG A 574 -18.91 -14.17 -29.39
C ARG A 574 -17.71 -13.26 -29.19
N ILE A 575 -17.91 -11.94 -29.17
CA ILE A 575 -16.86 -10.97 -28.91
C ILE A 575 -16.20 -11.25 -27.52
N CYS A 576 -17.02 -11.58 -26.52
CA CYS A 576 -16.52 -11.94 -25.18
C CYS A 576 -15.64 -13.21 -25.22
N CYS A 577 -15.99 -14.22 -26.01
CA CYS A 577 -15.16 -15.43 -26.19
C CYS A 577 -13.84 -15.10 -26.90
N GLU A 578 -13.89 -14.30 -27.96
CA GLU A 578 -12.71 -13.87 -28.75
C GLU A 578 -11.74 -13.09 -27.88
N MET A 579 -12.23 -12.17 -27.06
CA MET A 579 -11.42 -11.36 -26.13
C MET A 579 -11.00 -12.13 -24.86
N GLY A 580 -11.44 -13.36 -24.66
CA GLY A 580 -11.07 -14.18 -23.49
C GLY A 580 -11.66 -13.71 -22.16
N MET A 581 -12.79 -13.02 -22.17
CA MET A 581 -13.43 -12.40 -20.98
C MET A 581 -14.55 -13.24 -20.36
N MET A 582 -14.75 -14.47 -20.82
CA MET A 582 -15.84 -15.34 -20.38
C MET A 582 -15.73 -15.70 -18.89
N ASN A 583 -16.78 -15.42 -18.13
CA ASN A 583 -16.94 -15.83 -16.75
C ASN A 583 -18.37 -16.29 -16.43
N HIS A 584 -18.61 -16.76 -15.21
CA HIS A 584 -19.91 -17.26 -14.78
C HIS A 584 -21.01 -16.19 -14.78
N LEU A 585 -20.68 -14.93 -14.49
CA LEU A 585 -21.65 -13.81 -14.47
C LEU A 585 -22.18 -13.53 -15.88
N ILE A 586 -21.30 -13.51 -16.88
CA ILE A 586 -21.66 -13.29 -18.28
C ILE A 586 -22.62 -14.39 -18.78
N VAL A 587 -22.27 -15.65 -18.51
CA VAL A 587 -23.13 -16.79 -18.84
C VAL A 587 -24.50 -16.67 -18.17
N HIS A 588 -24.52 -16.31 -16.89
CA HIS A 588 -25.76 -16.10 -16.13
C HIS A 588 -26.64 -15.02 -16.75
N GLN A 589 -26.09 -13.86 -17.16
CA GLN A 589 -26.86 -12.79 -17.77
C GLN A 589 -27.56 -13.26 -19.06
N VAL A 590 -26.86 -14.03 -19.88
CA VAL A 590 -27.43 -14.54 -21.13
C VAL A 590 -28.48 -15.63 -20.87
N GLN A 591 -28.23 -16.55 -19.93
CA GLN A 591 -29.19 -17.61 -19.59
C GLN A 591 -30.47 -17.06 -18.95
N VAL A 592 -30.38 -16.04 -18.09
CA VAL A 592 -31.55 -15.36 -17.53
C VAL A 592 -32.36 -14.62 -18.62
N ALA A 593 -31.72 -14.23 -19.72
CA ALA A 593 -32.40 -13.61 -20.85
C ALA A 593 -33.20 -14.64 -21.70
N CYS A 594 -32.83 -15.92 -21.62
CA CYS A 594 -33.46 -17.02 -22.38
C CYS A 594 -34.63 -17.61 -21.59
N ARG A 595 -35.73 -17.92 -22.28
CA ARG A 595 -36.92 -18.55 -21.70
C ARG A 595 -36.94 -20.07 -21.86
N SER A 596 -36.22 -20.59 -22.87
CA SER A 596 -36.18 -22.02 -23.19
C SER A 596 -34.76 -22.48 -23.58
N LYS A 597 -34.59 -23.82 -23.62
CA LYS A 597 -33.33 -24.46 -24.05
C LYS A 597 -33.03 -24.15 -25.52
N GLU A 598 -34.07 -24.06 -26.34
CA GLU A 598 -33.96 -23.76 -27.78
C GLU A 598 -33.43 -22.35 -27.98
N GLU A 599 -33.94 -21.38 -27.21
CA GLU A 599 -33.48 -19.99 -27.25
C GLU A 599 -32.03 -19.87 -26.78
N TRP A 600 -31.62 -20.62 -25.76
CA TRP A 600 -30.21 -20.69 -25.34
C TRP A 600 -29.33 -21.25 -26.45
N ASN A 601 -29.74 -22.34 -27.10
CA ASN A 601 -28.99 -22.97 -28.19
C ASN A 601 -28.84 -22.04 -29.40
N GLU A 602 -29.89 -21.24 -29.71
CA GLU A 602 -29.86 -20.22 -30.77
C GLU A 602 -28.86 -19.09 -30.46
N ILE A 603 -28.86 -18.56 -29.20
CA ILE A 603 -28.03 -17.44 -28.79
C ILE A 603 -26.58 -17.85 -28.58
N ALA A 604 -26.33 -18.92 -27.84
CA ALA A 604 -24.99 -19.39 -27.50
C ALA A 604 -24.30 -20.10 -28.67
N GLY A 605 -25.06 -20.72 -29.55
CA GLY A 605 -24.52 -21.54 -30.65
C GLY A 605 -23.93 -22.87 -30.19
N GLN A 606 -23.73 -23.79 -31.14
CA GLN A 606 -23.31 -25.17 -30.85
C GLN A 606 -21.96 -25.26 -30.11
N GLU A 607 -21.02 -24.34 -30.39
CA GLU A 607 -19.71 -24.33 -29.74
C GLU A 607 -19.80 -24.08 -28.24
N ILE A 608 -20.58 -23.08 -27.80
CA ILE A 608 -20.68 -22.71 -26.37
C ILE A 608 -21.55 -23.73 -25.63
N VAL A 609 -22.65 -24.17 -26.25
CA VAL A 609 -23.57 -25.17 -25.67
C VAL A 609 -22.87 -26.48 -25.34
N LYS A 610 -21.86 -26.87 -26.13
CA LYS A 610 -21.03 -28.07 -25.88
C LYS A 610 -20.35 -28.03 -24.50
N TYR A 611 -19.95 -26.88 -24.07
CA TYR A 611 -19.24 -26.69 -22.79
C TYR A 611 -20.16 -26.22 -21.68
N ILE A 612 -21.21 -25.46 -22.00
CA ILE A 612 -22.14 -24.84 -21.06
C ILE A 612 -23.58 -25.21 -21.43
N PRO A 613 -24.10 -26.34 -20.93
CA PRO A 613 -25.48 -26.74 -21.15
C PRO A 613 -26.46 -25.77 -20.48
N TRP A 614 -27.73 -25.79 -20.94
CA TRP A 614 -28.81 -25.02 -20.34
C TRP A 614 -29.02 -25.36 -18.86
N LYS A 615 -29.09 -24.34 -18.00
CA LYS A 615 -29.28 -24.46 -16.54
C LYS A 615 -28.23 -25.31 -15.80
N ALA A 616 -27.06 -25.50 -16.40
CA ALA A 616 -25.94 -26.12 -15.68
C ALA A 616 -25.45 -25.26 -14.50
N ASP A 617 -24.91 -25.91 -13.46
CA ASP A 617 -24.28 -25.20 -12.37
C ASP A 617 -23.11 -24.35 -12.87
N PHE A 618 -23.25 -23.03 -12.72
CA PHE A 618 -22.36 -22.04 -13.31
C PHE A 618 -20.92 -22.14 -12.84
N LYS A 619 -20.70 -22.41 -11.56
CA LYS A 619 -19.36 -22.52 -10.99
C LYS A 619 -18.61 -23.72 -11.57
N HIS A 620 -19.29 -24.83 -11.81
CA HIS A 620 -18.70 -26.04 -12.39
C HIS A 620 -18.55 -25.97 -13.92
N SER A 621 -19.56 -25.45 -14.62
CA SER A 621 -19.55 -25.40 -16.10
C SER A 621 -18.45 -24.49 -16.65
N CYS A 622 -18.15 -23.35 -16.00
CA CYS A 622 -17.08 -22.47 -16.43
C CYS A 622 -15.68 -23.07 -16.24
N ARG A 623 -15.50 -24.15 -15.46
CA ARG A 623 -14.19 -24.84 -15.35
C ARG A 623 -13.83 -25.58 -16.64
N ASN A 624 -14.82 -26.08 -17.38
CA ASN A 624 -14.63 -26.88 -18.61
C ASN A 624 -14.53 -26.05 -19.90
N VAL A 625 -14.71 -24.73 -19.81
CA VAL A 625 -14.62 -23.81 -20.94
C VAL A 625 -13.15 -23.70 -21.43
N PRO A 626 -12.92 -23.62 -22.76
CA PRO A 626 -11.57 -23.46 -23.30
C PRO A 626 -10.78 -22.33 -22.62
N LYS A 627 -9.50 -22.58 -22.32
CA LYS A 627 -8.64 -21.59 -21.65
C LYS A 627 -8.57 -20.26 -22.39
N ARG A 628 -8.60 -20.26 -23.73
CA ARG A 628 -8.61 -19.06 -24.59
C ARG A 628 -9.79 -18.13 -24.30
N TRP A 629 -10.99 -18.66 -23.95
CA TRP A 629 -12.19 -17.86 -23.70
C TRP A 629 -12.20 -17.16 -22.33
N LYS A 630 -11.33 -17.58 -21.42
CA LYS A 630 -11.21 -17.03 -20.06
C LYS A 630 -9.82 -16.50 -19.72
N LYS A 631 -8.94 -16.37 -20.72
CA LYS A 631 -7.55 -15.91 -20.54
C LYS A 631 -7.47 -14.56 -19.80
N ASN A 632 -8.39 -13.66 -20.12
CA ASN A 632 -8.44 -12.29 -19.60
C ASN A 632 -9.60 -12.07 -18.59
N ALA A 633 -10.34 -13.12 -18.22
CA ALA A 633 -11.54 -12.99 -17.38
C ALA A 633 -11.28 -12.54 -15.94
N ARG A 634 -10.03 -12.55 -15.49
CA ARG A 634 -9.59 -12.09 -14.15
C ARG A 634 -9.02 -10.66 -14.15
N ARG A 635 -8.97 -10.02 -15.31
CA ARG A 635 -8.56 -8.61 -15.42
C ARG A 635 -9.67 -7.64 -15.09
#